data_6050bf15ef19dd19cff8dd818320ebae
#
_entry.id   6050bf15ef19dd19cff8dd818320ebae
#
_cell.length_a   1.000
_cell.length_b   1.000
_cell.length_c   1.000
_cell.angle_alpha   90.00
_cell.angle_beta   90.00
_cell.angle_gamma   90.00
#
_symmetry.space_group_name_H-M   'P 1'
#
loop_
_entity.id
_entity.type
_entity.pdbx_description
1 polymer ?
#
loop_
_entity_poly.entity_id
_entity_poly.type
_entity_poly.pdbx_seq_one_letter_code
_entity_poly.pdbx_strand_id
1 'polypeptide(L)'
;MRKGALALLVLTCSLPLSAQNETTLSEKLEEVVVTATGTPHMLKDVPVQTEIISRRQIEQLGAASFEDILSQLSAGFDFNAGDMGSQMTLNGLGNNYILIMIDGKRLNGDNGGENDLGRIDPHNIDHIEIVKGAGSALYGSDAMTGVINVITRRHDDQALYLENTTRGGSYMDLRQHNSIGFSVGKFTSLTTFQMQHTDGWQNTAEEDPAQTEYHIFDSRNKTVNMYTNGQIGERITYAPSDRLSFEADGYLYRKRIFRPTNGRHPSCDVNTFDMKYRDAGASFGSEYKLKGTDRITLDISWDRHAYYYHYTDTTLEEGYDPNGKYTPYYPYFPDQEHLQSDQQRTMAELKGVFSLPYGNLLSAGAEYRFDYLHAPMRVKGGRADDWTTALYLQDEYTGVNWLNITAGIRLIENKAFGFHATPKISAMFKVADLRIRTGWSRGFKSPTPKEQGYHYLRTMGATTFFYMGNPDLKPQTSDYLSAGVEFSRGGFSASVTGYRNELYNMITLVNVPLSQIPAGEAPEYMGDGSGQVTPRMYMNMEDARTMGIDASLTWRITSDITLGGSYSWLDTKAHVYDTKHSRLSEVTIDGMAHHKGNLYGTWQHRYNDAYRMGIGLYGRASSTRYYQNNGNGKPYQIWKLTTTHDLGRGKNGMTWRVEAGIDNILDYKETTPHGLHYGTTSPGRTFYCTLSLKFSKGRKMNTRDVEKGSLDDDD
;
A
#
# COMPACT_ATOMS: atom_id res chain seq x y z
N MET A 1 -6.52 41.89 16.36
CA MET A 1 -5.75 41.69 17.58
C MET A 1 -6.62 41.00 18.62
N ARG A 2 -6.39 39.72 18.87
CA ARG A 2 -6.71 39.02 20.13
C ARG A 2 -5.89 37.74 20.17
N LYS A 3 -4.86 37.76 20.99
CA LYS A 3 -3.99 36.61 21.31
C LYS A 3 -4.77 35.71 22.26
N GLY A 4 -5.03 34.47 21.85
CA GLY A 4 -5.51 33.41 22.72
C GLY A 4 -4.36 32.47 23.05
N ALA A 5 -3.84 32.57 24.27
CA ALA A 5 -2.81 31.68 24.80
C ALA A 5 -3.45 30.31 25.10
N LEU A 6 -2.89 29.25 24.52
CA LEU A 6 -3.21 27.87 24.87
C LEU A 6 -2.45 27.52 26.14
N ALA A 7 -3.13 27.48 27.28
CA ALA A 7 -2.57 27.05 28.55
C ALA A 7 -2.50 25.52 28.58
N LEU A 8 -1.28 24.99 28.60
CA LEU A 8 -0.99 23.57 28.84
C LEU A 8 -1.23 23.26 30.32
N LEU A 9 -2.32 22.59 30.63
CA LEU A 9 -2.61 22.15 31.99
C LEU A 9 -1.84 20.85 32.27
N VAL A 10 -0.69 20.95 32.95
CA VAL A 10 0.05 19.81 33.47
C VAL A 10 -0.64 19.38 34.77
N LEU A 11 -1.45 18.32 34.71
CA LEU A 11 -2.03 17.66 35.89
C LEU A 11 -0.98 16.64 36.40
N THR A 12 -0.24 16.99 37.43
CA THR A 12 0.58 16.04 38.19
C THR A 12 -0.32 15.21 39.13
N CYS A 13 -0.80 14.09 38.65
CA CYS A 13 -1.38 13.05 39.50
C CYS A 13 -0.27 12.07 39.86
N SER A 14 0.22 12.17 41.10
CA SER A 14 1.03 11.13 41.73
C SER A 14 0.13 9.99 42.19
N LEU A 15 -0.01 8.98 41.32
CA LEU A 15 -0.60 7.69 41.68
C LEU A 15 0.51 6.72 42.11
N PRO A 16 0.35 5.92 43.17
CA PRO A 16 1.33 4.91 43.53
C PRO A 16 1.38 3.82 42.44
N LEU A 17 2.52 3.69 41.77
CA LEU A 17 2.81 2.55 40.91
C LEU A 17 2.96 1.30 41.80
N SER A 18 1.93 0.49 41.90
CA SER A 18 2.08 -0.89 42.32
C SER A 18 2.70 -1.67 41.15
N ALA A 19 3.93 -2.11 41.33
CA ALA A 19 4.60 -3.02 40.43
C ALA A 19 3.87 -4.36 40.44
N GLN A 20 3.11 -4.65 39.40
CA GLN A 20 2.61 -5.98 39.08
C GLN A 20 2.85 -6.28 37.60
N ASN A 21 3.69 -7.29 37.42
CA ASN A 21 4.00 -8.05 36.19
C ASN A 21 4.55 -7.30 34.98
N GLU A 22 5.87 -7.43 34.82
CA GLU A 22 6.70 -6.97 33.69
C GLU A 22 6.43 -7.69 32.35
N THR A 23 5.46 -8.60 32.29
CA THR A 23 5.34 -9.60 31.23
C THR A 23 4.63 -9.15 29.94
N THR A 24 3.98 -7.99 29.86
CA THR A 24 3.04 -7.72 28.75
C THR A 24 3.34 -6.51 27.87
N LEU A 25 4.42 -5.78 28.10
CA LEU A 25 4.82 -4.68 27.21
C LEU A 25 5.98 -4.98 26.30
N SER A 26 6.65 -6.03 26.59
CA SER A 26 7.59 -6.74 25.74
C SER A 26 6.98 -7.01 24.35
N GLU A 27 5.68 -7.27 24.23
CA GLU A 27 5.06 -7.79 23.00
C GLU A 27 5.30 -6.94 21.75
N LYS A 28 5.06 -5.63 21.76
CA LYS A 28 5.23 -4.81 20.54
C LYS A 28 6.69 -4.62 20.16
N LEU A 29 7.60 -4.61 21.11
CA LEU A 29 9.05 -4.52 20.88
C LEU A 29 9.70 -5.89 20.67
N GLU A 30 9.02 -6.96 21.01
CA GLU A 30 9.38 -8.36 20.77
C GLU A 30 8.78 -8.89 19.47
N GLU A 31 7.93 -8.11 18.78
CA GLU A 31 7.50 -8.46 17.43
C GLU A 31 8.71 -8.58 16.50
N VAL A 32 8.77 -9.70 15.81
CA VAL A 32 9.84 -9.99 14.85
C VAL A 32 9.50 -9.33 13.52
N VAL A 33 10.43 -8.55 12.98
CA VAL A 33 10.34 -7.92 11.67
C VAL A 33 11.40 -8.47 10.75
N VAL A 34 11.07 -8.59 9.49
CA VAL A 34 11.98 -9.05 8.43
C VAL A 34 12.26 -7.93 7.41
N THR A 35 11.27 -7.09 7.12
CA THR A 35 11.34 -6.12 6.01
C THR A 35 12.43 -5.06 6.20
N ALA A 36 12.75 -4.67 7.42
CA ALA A 36 13.72 -3.60 7.65
C ALA A 36 15.16 -3.93 7.25
N THR A 37 15.56 -5.19 7.49
CA THR A 37 16.92 -5.67 7.25
C THR A 37 17.00 -6.87 6.33
N GLY A 38 15.84 -7.45 5.96
CA GLY A 38 15.76 -8.69 5.18
C GLY A 38 16.08 -9.94 6.00
N THR A 39 16.25 -9.79 7.30
CA THR A 39 16.52 -10.84 8.29
C THR A 39 15.60 -10.68 9.48
N PRO A 40 15.17 -11.78 10.15
CA PRO A 40 14.30 -11.68 11.32
C PRO A 40 15.02 -11.02 12.49
N HIS A 41 14.46 -9.91 12.98
CA HIS A 41 14.93 -9.21 14.18
C HIS A 41 13.75 -8.77 15.04
N MET A 42 13.98 -8.64 16.32
CA MET A 42 13.02 -7.93 17.17
C MET A 42 12.97 -6.46 16.75
N LEU A 43 11.80 -5.86 16.65
CA LEU A 43 11.61 -4.46 16.27
C LEU A 43 12.51 -3.49 17.05
N LYS A 44 12.71 -3.76 18.36
CA LYS A 44 13.57 -2.97 19.24
C LYS A 44 15.05 -2.96 18.83
N ASP A 45 15.50 -3.92 18.02
CA ASP A 45 16.90 -4.11 17.64
C ASP A 45 17.21 -3.67 16.21
N VAL A 46 16.20 -3.21 15.48
CA VAL A 46 16.33 -2.76 14.09
C VAL A 46 16.80 -1.30 14.02
N PRO A 47 17.92 -0.98 13.32
CA PRO A 47 18.43 0.39 13.20
C PRO A 47 17.64 1.27 12.23
N VAL A 48 16.80 0.69 11.39
CA VAL A 48 15.93 1.41 10.43
C VAL A 48 14.58 1.71 11.08
N GLN A 49 14.02 2.90 10.81
CA GLN A 49 12.69 3.25 11.31
C GLN A 49 11.63 2.32 10.72
N THR A 50 11.04 1.51 11.57
CA THR A 50 10.04 0.51 11.19
C THR A 50 8.81 0.65 12.08
N GLU A 51 7.64 0.58 11.48
CA GLU A 51 6.34 0.56 12.15
C GLU A 51 5.69 -0.81 11.90
N ILE A 52 5.08 -1.39 12.95
CA ILE A 52 4.30 -2.62 12.84
C ILE A 52 2.86 -2.31 13.20
N ILE A 53 1.95 -2.79 12.36
CA ILE A 53 0.53 -2.84 12.67
C ILE A 53 0.18 -4.31 12.90
N SER A 54 -0.04 -4.67 14.15
CA SER A 54 -0.30 -6.05 14.56
C SER A 54 -1.71 -6.51 14.20
N ARG A 55 -1.89 -7.83 14.11
CA ARG A 55 -3.21 -8.45 13.92
C ARG A 55 -4.22 -7.95 14.95
N ARG A 56 -3.83 -7.86 16.22
CA ARG A 56 -4.69 -7.37 17.31
C ARG A 56 -5.22 -5.96 17.03
N GLN A 57 -4.38 -5.05 16.54
CA GLN A 57 -4.81 -3.69 16.17
C GLN A 57 -5.78 -3.71 14.99
N ILE A 58 -5.53 -4.54 13.99
CA ILE A 58 -6.42 -4.72 12.82
C ILE A 58 -7.79 -5.25 13.26
N GLU A 59 -7.81 -6.28 14.09
CA GLU A 59 -9.04 -6.88 14.61
C GLU A 59 -9.82 -5.95 15.58
N GLN A 60 -9.12 -5.11 16.34
CA GLN A 60 -9.76 -4.12 17.23
C GLN A 60 -10.33 -2.93 16.47
N LEU A 61 -9.68 -2.55 15.36
CA LEU A 61 -10.15 -1.47 14.49
C LEU A 61 -11.45 -1.85 13.75
N GLY A 62 -11.69 -3.13 13.50
CA GLY A 62 -12.77 -3.57 12.64
C GLY A 62 -12.61 -3.00 11.23
N ALA A 63 -11.41 -3.16 10.67
CA ALA A 63 -11.07 -2.57 9.40
C ALA A 63 -11.89 -3.17 8.25
N ALA A 64 -12.40 -2.31 7.39
CA ALA A 64 -13.08 -2.72 6.17
C ALA A 64 -12.08 -3.07 5.05
N SER A 65 -10.98 -2.34 4.94
CA SER A 65 -10.02 -2.48 3.85
C SER A 65 -8.60 -2.21 4.36
N PHE A 66 -7.62 -2.50 3.51
CA PHE A 66 -6.23 -2.18 3.77
C PHE A 66 -6.00 -0.66 3.92
N GLU A 67 -6.69 0.15 3.12
CA GLU A 67 -6.66 1.62 3.21
C GLU A 67 -7.20 2.11 4.56
N ASP A 68 -8.26 1.48 5.08
CA ASP A 68 -8.82 1.81 6.41
C ASP A 68 -7.78 1.53 7.51
N ILE A 69 -7.07 0.40 7.45
CA ILE A 69 -6.01 0.07 8.41
C ILE A 69 -4.93 1.16 8.43
N LEU A 70 -4.34 1.47 7.27
CA LEU A 70 -3.23 2.41 7.20
C LEU A 70 -3.67 3.83 7.54
N SER A 71 -4.83 4.28 7.07
CA SER A 71 -5.31 5.64 7.32
C SER A 71 -5.69 5.89 8.79
N GLN A 72 -6.11 4.86 9.52
CA GLN A 72 -6.50 4.98 10.94
C GLN A 72 -5.34 4.78 11.91
N LEU A 73 -4.33 4.00 11.53
CA LEU A 73 -3.26 3.59 12.45
C LEU A 73 -1.91 4.25 12.15
N SER A 74 -1.71 4.84 10.96
CA SER A 74 -0.47 5.51 10.58
C SER A 74 -0.73 6.88 9.93
N ALA A 75 -0.21 7.96 10.54
CA ALA A 75 -0.49 9.34 10.10
C ALA A 75 0.23 9.74 8.80
N GLY A 76 1.23 8.98 8.34
CA GLY A 76 1.99 9.29 7.12
C GLY A 76 1.22 9.07 5.82
N PHE A 77 0.12 8.30 5.85
CA PHE A 77 -0.62 7.90 4.67
C PHE A 77 -1.82 8.79 4.36
N ASP A 78 -2.06 9.00 3.06
CA ASP A 78 -3.31 9.51 2.51
C ASP A 78 -3.80 8.57 1.41
N PHE A 79 -5.13 8.52 1.25
CA PHE A 79 -5.78 7.75 0.21
C PHE A 79 -6.83 8.61 -0.49
N ASN A 80 -6.81 8.58 -1.82
CA ASN A 80 -7.86 9.13 -2.66
C ASN A 80 -8.47 8.01 -3.49
N ALA A 81 -9.78 8.04 -3.66
CA ALA A 81 -10.44 7.12 -4.57
C ALA A 81 -10.13 7.53 -6.00
N GLY A 82 -9.65 6.58 -6.80
CA GLY A 82 -9.47 6.73 -8.24
C GLY A 82 -10.48 5.88 -9.01
N ASP A 83 -10.59 6.14 -10.31
CA ASP A 83 -11.49 5.39 -11.19
C ASP A 83 -11.08 3.93 -11.38
N MET A 84 -9.79 3.67 -11.25
CA MET A 84 -9.16 2.37 -11.51
C MET A 84 -8.64 1.67 -10.25
N GLY A 85 -8.61 2.37 -9.11
CA GLY A 85 -8.08 1.86 -7.86
C GLY A 85 -7.87 2.96 -6.84
N SER A 86 -6.99 2.72 -5.87
CA SER A 86 -6.66 3.69 -4.83
C SER A 86 -5.37 4.43 -5.18
N GLN A 87 -5.41 5.75 -5.08
CA GLN A 87 -4.23 6.60 -5.08
C GLN A 87 -3.74 6.72 -3.63
N MET A 88 -2.65 6.05 -3.33
CA MET A 88 -2.01 6.13 -2.02
C MET A 88 -0.82 7.07 -2.07
N THR A 89 -0.63 7.86 -1.03
CA THR A 89 0.59 8.62 -0.82
C THR A 89 1.20 8.32 0.53
N LEU A 90 2.52 8.32 0.60
CA LEU A 90 3.29 8.27 1.83
C LEU A 90 4.26 9.44 1.85
N ASN A 91 4.17 10.27 2.90
CA ASN A 91 5.03 11.44 3.05
C ASN A 91 5.05 12.35 1.79
N GLY A 92 3.90 12.49 1.14
CA GLY A 92 3.72 13.36 -0.01
C GLY A 92 4.03 12.75 -1.38
N LEU A 93 4.48 11.52 -1.44
CA LEU A 93 4.83 10.85 -2.69
C LEU A 93 3.87 9.69 -2.98
N GLY A 94 3.45 9.59 -4.23
CA GLY A 94 2.42 8.66 -4.67
C GLY A 94 2.89 7.20 -4.82
N ASN A 95 1.96 6.33 -5.22
CA ASN A 95 2.13 4.88 -5.37
C ASN A 95 3.42 4.48 -6.09
N ASN A 96 3.83 5.23 -7.10
CA ASN A 96 5.01 4.93 -7.92
C ASN A 96 6.35 5.00 -7.16
N TYR A 97 6.34 5.51 -5.93
CA TYR A 97 7.51 5.67 -5.06
C TYR A 97 7.44 4.82 -3.80
N ILE A 98 6.38 4.03 -3.66
CA ILE A 98 6.12 3.17 -2.50
C ILE A 98 6.09 1.72 -2.97
N LEU A 99 6.94 0.89 -2.40
CA LEU A 99 6.91 -0.54 -2.67
C LEU A 99 5.89 -1.23 -1.77
N ILE A 100 4.87 -1.83 -2.36
CA ILE A 100 3.92 -2.70 -1.66
C ILE A 100 4.29 -4.15 -1.94
N MET A 101 4.34 -4.96 -0.89
CA MET A 101 4.61 -6.39 -0.97
C MET A 101 3.56 -7.18 -0.19
N ILE A 102 3.34 -8.41 -0.62
CA ILE A 102 2.59 -9.42 0.12
C ILE A 102 3.53 -10.61 0.33
N ASP A 103 3.84 -10.94 1.58
CA ASP A 103 4.81 -11.98 1.96
C ASP A 103 6.17 -11.83 1.25
N GLY A 104 6.67 -10.59 1.16
CA GLY A 104 7.93 -10.27 0.49
C GLY A 104 7.86 -10.21 -1.04
N LYS A 105 6.73 -10.53 -1.66
CA LYS A 105 6.53 -10.52 -3.12
C LYS A 105 5.87 -9.22 -3.55
N ARG A 106 6.43 -8.56 -4.56
CA ARG A 106 5.95 -7.24 -5.03
C ARG A 106 4.54 -7.34 -5.59
N LEU A 107 3.66 -6.43 -5.18
CA LEU A 107 2.34 -6.25 -5.76
C LEU A 107 2.49 -5.60 -7.15
N ASN A 108 2.00 -6.27 -8.20
CA ASN A 108 1.95 -5.73 -9.56
C ASN A 108 0.60 -5.03 -9.83
N GLY A 109 0.51 -4.19 -10.86
CA GLY A 109 -0.75 -3.60 -11.31
C GLY A 109 -0.90 -2.12 -11.01
N ASP A 110 0.12 -1.33 -11.34
CA ASP A 110 -0.02 0.13 -11.41
C ASP A 110 -0.79 0.53 -12.68
N ASN A 111 -1.90 1.20 -12.49
CA ASN A 111 -2.77 1.74 -13.53
C ASN A 111 -2.69 3.28 -13.58
N GLY A 112 -1.47 3.82 -13.80
CA GLY A 112 -1.27 5.27 -13.90
C GLY A 112 -1.21 5.99 -12.55
N GLY A 113 -0.65 5.34 -11.53
CA GLY A 113 -0.55 5.84 -10.16
C GLY A 113 -1.69 5.36 -9.25
N GLU A 114 -2.54 4.46 -9.73
CA GLU A 114 -3.60 3.83 -8.95
C GLU A 114 -3.34 2.32 -8.83
N ASN A 115 -3.49 1.79 -7.63
CA ASN A 115 -3.36 0.37 -7.35
C ASN A 115 -4.68 -0.21 -6.85
N ASP A 116 -5.03 -1.41 -7.32
CA ASP A 116 -6.16 -2.15 -6.77
C ASP A 116 -5.76 -2.86 -5.47
N LEU A 117 -5.95 -2.17 -4.34
CA LEU A 117 -5.67 -2.68 -3.01
C LEU A 117 -6.75 -3.64 -2.49
N GLY A 118 -7.86 -3.80 -3.22
CA GLY A 118 -8.92 -4.77 -2.90
C GLY A 118 -8.47 -6.24 -2.95
N ARG A 119 -7.26 -6.51 -3.45
CA ARG A 119 -6.60 -7.83 -3.40
C ARG A 119 -6.07 -8.16 -2.01
N ILE A 120 -5.92 -7.16 -1.14
CA ILE A 120 -5.42 -7.32 0.23
C ILE A 120 -6.62 -7.44 1.18
N ASP A 121 -6.86 -8.64 1.68
CA ASP A 121 -7.96 -8.93 2.59
C ASP A 121 -7.53 -8.69 4.05
N PRO A 122 -8.13 -7.73 4.79
CA PRO A 122 -7.82 -7.49 6.19
C PRO A 122 -7.88 -8.73 7.09
N HIS A 123 -8.79 -9.67 6.79
CA HIS A 123 -8.96 -10.89 7.56
C HIS A 123 -7.85 -11.91 7.34
N ASN A 124 -7.13 -11.82 6.19
CA ASN A 124 -5.98 -12.67 5.89
C ASN A 124 -4.64 -12.05 6.32
N ILE A 125 -4.62 -10.84 6.87
CA ILE A 125 -3.39 -10.21 7.38
C ILE A 125 -3.04 -10.76 8.75
N ASP A 126 -1.78 -11.14 8.94
CA ASP A 126 -1.18 -11.41 10.26
C ASP A 126 -0.67 -10.10 10.87
N HIS A 127 0.19 -9.39 10.15
CA HIS A 127 0.66 -8.05 10.51
C HIS A 127 1.14 -7.29 9.28
N ILE A 128 1.34 -5.98 9.42
CA ILE A 128 1.88 -5.13 8.37
C ILE A 128 3.18 -4.52 8.87
N GLU A 129 4.26 -4.70 8.12
CA GLU A 129 5.55 -4.07 8.36
C GLU A 129 5.71 -2.86 7.44
N ILE A 130 5.98 -1.69 8.00
CA ILE A 130 6.16 -0.44 7.25
C ILE A 130 7.55 0.09 7.55
N VAL A 131 8.43 0.05 6.54
CA VAL A 131 9.76 0.63 6.60
C VAL A 131 9.69 2.01 5.95
N LYS A 132 9.94 3.06 6.73
CA LYS A 132 9.94 4.45 6.23
C LYS A 132 11.31 4.82 5.68
N GLY A 133 11.30 5.44 4.50
CA GLY A 133 12.52 5.84 3.79
C GLY A 133 12.94 4.89 2.67
N ALA A 134 14.07 5.19 2.03
CA ALA A 134 14.51 4.44 0.87
C ALA A 134 14.97 3.02 1.22
N GLY A 135 14.23 2.02 0.71
CA GLY A 135 14.50 0.59 0.87
C GLY A 135 15.22 -0.08 -0.33
N SER A 136 15.63 0.71 -1.31
CA SER A 136 16.10 0.18 -2.61
C SER A 136 17.37 -0.66 -2.53
N ALA A 137 18.20 -0.51 -1.49
CA ALA A 137 19.39 -1.33 -1.28
C ALA A 137 19.05 -2.82 -1.05
N LEU A 138 17.88 -3.13 -0.49
CA LEU A 138 17.39 -4.51 -0.33
C LEU A 138 16.41 -4.89 -1.43
N TYR A 139 15.46 -4.00 -1.68
CA TYR A 139 14.27 -4.31 -2.48
C TYR A 139 14.32 -3.78 -3.91
N GLY A 140 15.34 -3.00 -4.30
CA GLY A 140 15.49 -2.49 -5.66
C GLY A 140 14.51 -1.36 -5.98
N SER A 141 13.97 -1.34 -7.22
CA SER A 141 13.11 -0.28 -7.76
C SER A 141 11.87 0.00 -6.90
N ASP A 142 11.34 1.23 -6.99
CA ASP A 142 10.09 1.72 -6.41
C ASP A 142 10.08 1.95 -4.89
N ALA A 143 11.10 1.49 -4.15
CA ALA A 143 11.25 1.68 -2.72
C ALA A 143 11.97 3.01 -2.38
N MET A 144 11.43 4.15 -2.84
CA MET A 144 12.07 5.47 -2.66
C MET A 144 11.58 6.21 -1.41
N THR A 145 10.32 6.01 -1.02
CA THR A 145 9.69 6.66 0.15
C THR A 145 9.46 5.70 1.29
N GLY A 146 9.19 4.45 0.96
CA GLY A 146 8.94 3.39 1.93
C GLY A 146 8.66 2.05 1.30
N VAL A 147 8.66 1.04 2.16
CA VAL A 147 8.28 -0.33 1.84
C VAL A 147 7.18 -0.75 2.79
N ILE A 148 6.08 -1.26 2.25
CA ILE A 148 4.98 -1.83 3.01
C ILE A 148 4.94 -3.31 2.68
N ASN A 149 5.12 -4.16 3.68
CA ASN A 149 5.04 -5.61 3.51
C ASN A 149 3.87 -6.13 4.33
N VAL A 150 2.88 -6.66 3.65
CA VAL A 150 1.72 -7.31 4.25
C VAL A 150 2.08 -8.77 4.47
N ILE A 151 2.23 -9.17 5.72
CA ILE A 151 2.45 -10.56 6.08
C ILE A 151 1.08 -11.22 6.25
N THR A 152 0.85 -12.27 5.47
CA THR A 152 -0.42 -12.99 5.51
C THR A 152 -0.38 -14.13 6.52
N ARG A 153 -1.57 -14.57 6.92
CA ARG A 153 -1.73 -15.67 7.87
C ARG A 153 -1.19 -16.97 7.31
N ARG A 154 -0.64 -17.77 8.19
CA ARG A 154 -0.19 -19.13 7.91
C ARG A 154 -1.04 -20.10 8.73
N HIS A 155 -1.23 -21.29 8.17
CA HIS A 155 -1.83 -22.39 8.93
C HIS A 155 -0.71 -23.15 9.61
N ASP A 156 -0.73 -23.13 10.94
CA ASP A 156 0.20 -23.87 11.78
C ASP A 156 -0.52 -25.11 12.39
N ASP A 157 0.17 -26.03 12.94
CA ASP A 157 -0.08 -27.20 13.79
C ASP A 157 -1.51 -27.74 14.06
N GLN A 158 -2.58 -27.12 13.56
CA GLN A 158 -3.95 -27.58 13.74
C GLN A 158 -4.32 -28.59 12.65
N ALA A 159 -4.84 -29.75 13.03
CA ALA A 159 -5.25 -30.76 12.06
C ALA A 159 -6.33 -30.25 11.10
N LEU A 160 -7.22 -29.39 11.59
CA LEU A 160 -8.26 -28.73 10.78
C LEU A 160 -8.54 -27.33 11.34
N TYR A 161 -8.59 -26.35 10.46
CA TYR A 161 -9.00 -24.98 10.73
C TYR A 161 -10.06 -24.54 9.73
N LEU A 162 -11.14 -23.95 10.23
CA LEU A 162 -12.21 -23.36 9.41
C LEU A 162 -12.51 -21.96 9.94
N GLU A 163 -12.59 -21.00 9.04
CA GLU A 163 -13.04 -19.65 9.37
C GLU A 163 -14.04 -19.15 8.35
N ASN A 164 -15.09 -18.51 8.84
CA ASN A 164 -16.05 -17.76 8.05
C ASN A 164 -16.23 -16.39 8.68
N THR A 165 -16.08 -15.33 7.92
CA THR A 165 -16.35 -13.96 8.35
C THR A 165 -17.21 -13.28 7.31
N THR A 166 -18.36 -12.76 7.74
CA THR A 166 -19.31 -12.03 6.92
C THR A 166 -19.54 -10.65 7.52
N ARG A 167 -19.32 -9.61 6.71
CA ARG A 167 -19.59 -8.22 7.06
C ARG A 167 -20.68 -7.67 6.15
N GLY A 168 -21.61 -6.93 6.73
CA GLY A 168 -22.61 -6.11 6.04
C GLY A 168 -22.54 -4.68 6.54
N GLY A 169 -22.67 -3.71 5.66
CA GLY A 169 -22.59 -2.29 6.01
C GLY A 169 -23.41 -1.38 5.10
N SER A 170 -23.34 -0.09 5.35
CA SER A 170 -23.97 0.95 4.55
C SER A 170 -23.48 0.88 3.10
N TYR A 171 -24.31 1.33 2.15
CA TYR A 171 -24.03 1.28 0.71
C TYR A 171 -23.84 -0.13 0.16
N MET A 172 -24.55 -1.12 0.73
CA MET A 172 -24.40 -2.54 0.40
C MET A 172 -22.96 -3.03 0.46
N ASP A 173 -22.15 -2.48 1.40
CA ASP A 173 -20.79 -2.98 1.63
C ASP A 173 -20.87 -4.37 2.23
N LEU A 174 -20.79 -5.37 1.37
CA LEU A 174 -20.83 -6.80 1.72
C LEU A 174 -19.44 -7.38 1.53
N ARG A 175 -18.92 -8.02 2.57
CA ARG A 175 -17.60 -8.67 2.53
C ARG A 175 -17.70 -10.05 3.12
N GLN A 176 -17.08 -10.99 2.43
CA GLN A 176 -17.01 -12.37 2.81
C GLN A 176 -15.56 -12.84 2.81
N HIS A 177 -15.13 -13.43 3.92
CA HIS A 177 -13.86 -14.14 4.05
C HIS A 177 -14.11 -15.56 4.52
N ASN A 178 -13.44 -16.53 3.90
CA ASN A 178 -13.43 -17.93 4.34
C ASN A 178 -12.00 -18.47 4.29
N SER A 179 -11.64 -19.27 5.27
CA SER A 179 -10.37 -19.99 5.28
C SER A 179 -10.60 -21.45 5.66
N ILE A 180 -9.93 -22.34 4.96
CA ILE A 180 -9.88 -23.76 5.25
C ILE A 180 -8.42 -24.17 5.33
N GLY A 181 -7.96 -24.57 6.51
CA GLY A 181 -6.60 -25.04 6.74
C GLY A 181 -6.58 -26.48 7.23
N PHE A 182 -5.60 -27.25 6.80
CA PHE A 182 -5.36 -28.58 7.34
C PHE A 182 -3.86 -28.89 7.41
N SER A 183 -3.48 -29.72 8.40
CA SER A 183 -2.12 -30.22 8.58
C SER A 183 -2.12 -31.73 8.70
N VAL A 184 -1.29 -32.40 7.87
CA VAL A 184 -1.11 -33.85 7.89
C VAL A 184 0.37 -34.16 7.82
N GLY A 185 0.93 -34.62 8.94
CA GLY A 185 2.34 -34.94 9.05
C GLY A 185 3.22 -33.71 8.84
N LYS A 186 3.96 -33.64 7.73
CA LYS A 186 4.88 -32.57 7.35
C LYS A 186 4.28 -31.60 6.32
N PHE A 187 3.03 -31.76 6.00
CA PHE A 187 2.32 -31.02 4.97
C PHE A 187 1.24 -30.16 5.61
N THR A 188 1.17 -28.89 5.22
CA THR A 188 0.09 -27.97 5.58
C THR A 188 -0.50 -27.32 4.32
N SER A 189 -1.80 -27.02 4.35
CA SER A 189 -2.51 -26.32 3.29
C SER A 189 -3.43 -25.29 3.91
N LEU A 190 -3.51 -24.11 3.31
CA LEU A 190 -4.43 -23.05 3.65
C LEU A 190 -5.08 -22.51 2.39
N THR A 191 -6.36 -22.83 2.19
CA THR A 191 -7.19 -22.24 1.14
C THR A 191 -7.91 -21.01 1.70
N THR A 192 -7.86 -19.91 0.99
CA THR A 192 -8.56 -18.66 1.35
C THR A 192 -9.50 -18.24 0.23
N PHE A 193 -10.64 -17.69 0.59
CA PHE A 193 -11.59 -17.10 -0.33
C PHE A 193 -12.06 -15.76 0.22
N GLN A 194 -12.04 -14.72 -0.61
CA GLN A 194 -12.67 -13.43 -0.30
C GLN A 194 -13.62 -13.00 -1.40
N MET A 195 -14.64 -12.26 -1.03
CA MET A 195 -15.54 -11.55 -1.93
C MET A 195 -15.92 -10.20 -1.32
N GLN A 196 -16.01 -9.17 -2.15
CA GLN A 196 -16.47 -7.84 -1.75
C GLN A 196 -17.47 -7.32 -2.78
N HIS A 197 -18.46 -6.61 -2.29
CA HIS A 197 -19.42 -5.89 -3.10
C HIS A 197 -19.78 -4.56 -2.44
N THR A 198 -19.99 -3.52 -3.22
CA THR A 198 -20.59 -2.26 -2.77
C THR A 198 -21.36 -1.63 -3.93
N ASP A 199 -22.49 -0.98 -3.62
CA ASP A 199 -23.20 -0.13 -4.59
C ASP A 199 -22.47 1.17 -4.90
N GLY A 200 -21.34 1.41 -4.18
CA GLY A 200 -20.58 2.64 -4.27
C GLY A 200 -21.31 3.83 -3.67
N TRP A 201 -20.66 4.95 -3.65
CA TRP A 201 -21.18 6.18 -3.06
C TRP A 201 -20.54 7.41 -3.71
N GLN A 202 -21.15 8.56 -3.48
CA GLN A 202 -20.66 9.84 -3.95
C GLN A 202 -20.46 10.78 -2.79
N ASN A 203 -19.38 11.57 -2.85
CA ASN A 203 -19.23 12.72 -1.97
C ASN A 203 -20.43 13.63 -2.12
N THR A 204 -20.90 14.14 -1.00
CA THR A 204 -22.03 15.04 -0.91
C THR A 204 -21.59 16.49 -1.09
N ALA A 205 -20.58 16.74 -1.91
CA ALA A 205 -20.20 18.07 -2.27
C ALA A 205 -21.40 18.78 -2.93
N GLU A 206 -21.71 19.98 -2.50
CA GLU A 206 -22.66 20.82 -3.19
C GLU A 206 -22.12 21.15 -4.58
N GLU A 207 -23.00 21.30 -5.56
CA GLU A 207 -22.62 21.77 -6.89
C GLU A 207 -21.87 23.10 -6.76
N ASP A 208 -20.75 23.21 -7.44
CA ASP A 208 -20.08 24.50 -7.56
C ASP A 208 -20.94 25.40 -8.45
N PRO A 209 -21.49 26.50 -7.93
CA PRO A 209 -22.33 27.41 -8.72
C PRO A 209 -21.64 27.94 -9.98
N ALA A 210 -20.31 28.01 -10.00
CA ALA A 210 -19.52 28.38 -11.16
C ALA A 210 -19.43 27.32 -12.24
N GLN A 211 -19.82 26.08 -11.94
CA GLN A 211 -19.76 24.91 -12.84
C GLN A 211 -21.14 24.29 -13.10
N THR A 212 -22.22 24.97 -12.72
CA THR A 212 -23.58 24.49 -12.92
C THR A 212 -23.94 24.21 -14.39
N GLU A 213 -23.22 24.84 -15.31
CA GLU A 213 -23.43 24.61 -16.76
C GLU A 213 -23.02 23.20 -17.20
N TYR A 214 -22.18 22.51 -16.44
CA TYR A 214 -21.61 21.23 -16.82
C TYR A 214 -22.11 20.04 -15.99
N HIS A 215 -22.89 20.24 -14.94
CA HIS A 215 -23.36 19.20 -14.03
C HIS A 215 -22.30 18.13 -13.71
N ILE A 216 -21.08 18.59 -13.45
CA ILE A 216 -19.91 17.73 -13.15
C ILE A 216 -20.20 16.77 -11.98
N PHE A 217 -21.20 17.12 -11.19
CA PHE A 217 -21.63 16.38 -10.00
C PHE A 217 -22.84 15.49 -10.22
N ASP A 218 -23.21 15.27 -11.46
CA ASP A 218 -24.23 14.29 -11.75
C ASP A 218 -23.83 12.93 -11.13
N SER A 219 -24.81 12.30 -10.48
CA SER A 219 -24.69 11.03 -9.75
C SER A 219 -24.08 9.86 -10.53
N ARG A 220 -23.73 10.08 -11.76
CA ARG A 220 -23.17 9.07 -12.67
C ARG A 220 -21.70 8.80 -12.43
N ASN A 221 -20.90 9.80 -12.05
CA ASN A 221 -19.51 9.60 -11.66
C ASN A 221 -19.41 9.58 -10.15
N LYS A 222 -19.58 8.42 -9.56
CA LYS A 222 -19.48 8.25 -8.11
C LYS A 222 -18.02 8.41 -7.65
N THR A 223 -17.82 8.92 -6.45
CA THR A 223 -16.51 8.95 -5.78
C THR A 223 -15.93 7.55 -5.66
N VAL A 224 -16.78 6.59 -5.30
CA VAL A 224 -16.48 5.15 -5.37
C VAL A 224 -17.58 4.50 -6.20
N ASN A 225 -17.22 3.95 -7.35
CA ASN A 225 -18.16 3.24 -8.22
C ASN A 225 -18.61 1.93 -7.57
N MET A 226 -19.79 1.44 -7.97
CA MET A 226 -20.23 0.09 -7.65
C MET A 226 -19.18 -0.91 -8.17
N TYR A 227 -18.78 -1.86 -7.33
CA TYR A 227 -17.90 -2.93 -7.75
C TYR A 227 -18.23 -4.26 -7.07
N THR A 228 -17.82 -5.34 -7.72
CA THR A 228 -17.74 -6.66 -7.13
C THR A 228 -16.38 -7.24 -7.43
N ASN A 229 -15.72 -7.80 -6.42
CA ASN A 229 -14.49 -8.56 -6.60
C ASN A 229 -14.55 -9.91 -5.89
N GLY A 230 -13.64 -10.80 -6.25
CA GLY A 230 -13.45 -12.07 -5.56
C GLY A 230 -12.05 -12.60 -5.81
N GLN A 231 -11.50 -13.26 -4.80
CA GLN A 231 -10.21 -13.92 -4.85
C GLN A 231 -10.30 -15.30 -4.22
N ILE A 232 -9.62 -16.24 -4.81
CA ILE A 232 -9.30 -17.53 -4.19
C ILE A 232 -7.79 -17.68 -4.17
N GLY A 233 -7.24 -18.14 -3.05
CA GLY A 233 -5.82 -18.39 -2.88
C GLY A 233 -5.58 -19.73 -2.19
N GLU A 234 -4.42 -20.33 -2.49
CA GLU A 234 -3.95 -21.56 -1.88
C GLU A 234 -2.49 -21.40 -1.47
N ARG A 235 -2.18 -21.80 -0.24
CA ARG A 235 -0.81 -21.92 0.26
C ARG A 235 -0.56 -23.33 0.73
N ILE A 236 0.50 -23.93 0.23
CA ILE A 236 0.95 -25.27 0.57
C ILE A 236 2.35 -25.16 1.15
N THR A 237 2.57 -25.74 2.33
CA THR A 237 3.90 -25.86 2.93
C THR A 237 4.24 -27.33 3.15
N TYR A 238 5.46 -27.71 2.78
CA TYR A 238 6.00 -29.04 3.03
C TYR A 238 7.36 -28.92 3.71
N ALA A 239 7.46 -29.43 4.95
CA ALA A 239 8.68 -29.41 5.76
C ALA A 239 9.19 -30.83 5.99
N PRO A 240 9.96 -31.45 5.03
CA PRO A 240 10.48 -32.80 5.18
C PRO A 240 11.40 -32.96 6.38
N SER A 241 12.04 -31.91 6.84
CA SER A 241 12.88 -31.88 8.04
C SER A 241 12.86 -30.51 8.70
N ASP A 242 13.39 -30.36 9.91
CA ASP A 242 13.54 -29.07 10.61
C ASP A 242 14.49 -28.11 9.87
N ARG A 243 15.28 -28.62 8.93
CA ARG A 243 16.24 -27.82 8.14
C ARG A 243 15.75 -27.44 6.77
N LEU A 244 14.80 -28.17 6.19
CA LEU A 244 14.35 -27.95 4.81
C LEU A 244 12.85 -27.76 4.79
N SER A 245 12.42 -26.67 4.20
CA SER A 245 11.01 -26.36 3.94
C SER A 245 10.81 -25.86 2.52
N PHE A 246 9.64 -26.15 1.98
CA PHE A 246 9.14 -25.68 0.71
C PHE A 246 7.79 -25.02 0.92
N GLU A 247 7.55 -23.93 0.23
CA GLU A 247 6.26 -23.21 0.22
C GLU A 247 5.85 -22.94 -1.23
N ALA A 248 4.61 -23.21 -1.56
CA ALA A 248 4.01 -22.86 -2.83
C ALA A 248 2.73 -22.08 -2.59
N ASP A 249 2.58 -20.93 -3.24
CA ASP A 249 1.40 -20.09 -3.18
C ASP A 249 0.83 -19.87 -4.58
N GLY A 250 -0.50 -19.70 -4.66
CA GLY A 250 -1.15 -19.27 -5.88
C GLY A 250 -2.45 -18.57 -5.58
N TYR A 251 -2.84 -17.64 -6.44
CA TYR A 251 -4.13 -16.96 -6.33
C TYR A 251 -4.72 -16.63 -7.69
N LEU A 252 -6.06 -16.50 -7.73
CA LEU A 252 -6.84 -15.97 -8.82
C LEU A 252 -7.74 -14.87 -8.28
N TYR A 253 -7.71 -13.70 -8.92
CA TYR A 253 -8.52 -12.56 -8.55
C TYR A 253 -9.30 -12.02 -9.75
N ARG A 254 -10.53 -11.60 -9.51
CA ARG A 254 -11.36 -10.92 -10.48
C ARG A 254 -12.09 -9.76 -9.85
N LYS A 255 -12.24 -8.66 -10.62
CA LYS A 255 -13.03 -7.50 -10.23
C LYS A 255 -13.77 -6.96 -11.43
N ARG A 256 -14.98 -6.47 -11.18
CA ARG A 256 -15.74 -5.63 -12.11
C ARG A 256 -16.11 -4.34 -11.41
N ILE A 257 -15.76 -3.23 -12.02
CA ILE A 257 -16.17 -1.88 -11.62
C ILE A 257 -17.24 -1.45 -12.62
N PHE A 258 -18.45 -1.20 -12.10
CA PHE A 258 -19.60 -0.77 -12.90
C PHE A 258 -19.56 0.74 -13.00
N ARG A 259 -19.37 1.25 -14.20
CA ARG A 259 -19.39 2.69 -14.47
C ARG A 259 -20.79 3.05 -15.00
N PRO A 260 -21.43 4.08 -14.43
CA PRO A 260 -22.78 4.43 -14.87
C PRO A 260 -22.77 4.89 -16.34
N THR A 261 -23.63 4.28 -17.13
CA THR A 261 -23.74 4.51 -18.58
C THR A 261 -24.86 5.47 -18.97
N ASN A 262 -25.75 5.80 -18.03
CA ASN A 262 -26.97 6.54 -18.34
C ASN A 262 -26.83 8.00 -17.97
N GLY A 263 -26.73 8.81 -18.96
CA GLY A 263 -26.97 10.24 -18.84
C GLY A 263 -26.08 11.03 -19.74
N ARG A 264 -26.71 11.57 -20.69
CA ARG A 264 -26.09 12.44 -21.67
C ARG A 264 -26.15 13.85 -21.16
N HIS A 265 -25.06 14.34 -20.61
CA HIS A 265 -24.75 15.75 -20.72
C HIS A 265 -23.83 15.93 -21.92
N PRO A 266 -24.03 16.92 -22.80
CA PRO A 266 -23.19 17.09 -24.01
C PRO A 266 -21.70 17.31 -23.73
N SER A 267 -21.33 17.65 -22.50
CA SER A 267 -19.95 17.92 -22.09
C SER A 267 -19.39 16.92 -21.08
N CYS A 268 -20.14 15.89 -20.66
CA CYS A 268 -19.61 14.84 -19.78
C CYS A 268 -19.24 13.63 -20.63
N ASP A 269 -18.05 13.11 -20.39
CA ASP A 269 -17.65 11.82 -20.91
C ASP A 269 -18.63 10.76 -20.41
N VAL A 270 -19.45 10.26 -21.31
CA VAL A 270 -20.35 9.15 -21.01
C VAL A 270 -19.48 7.91 -20.87
N ASN A 271 -19.44 7.32 -19.68
CA ASN A 271 -18.79 6.03 -19.53
C ASN A 271 -19.59 4.97 -20.33
N THR A 272 -19.01 4.50 -21.40
CA THR A 272 -19.60 3.50 -22.29
C THR A 272 -19.09 2.10 -22.01
N PHE A 273 -18.28 1.95 -20.96
CA PHE A 273 -17.68 0.67 -20.57
C PHE A 273 -17.54 0.54 -19.06
N ASP A 274 -17.65 -0.69 -18.60
CA ASP A 274 -17.20 -1.16 -17.29
C ASP A 274 -15.73 -1.56 -17.34
N MET A 275 -15.09 -1.61 -16.17
CA MET A 275 -13.72 -2.10 -16.06
C MET A 275 -13.71 -3.50 -15.45
N LYS A 276 -12.97 -4.42 -16.05
CA LYS A 276 -12.79 -5.78 -15.54
C LYS A 276 -11.31 -6.07 -15.29
N TYR A 277 -10.98 -6.55 -14.09
CA TYR A 277 -9.64 -7.05 -13.74
C TYR A 277 -9.61 -8.57 -13.69
N ARG A 278 -8.50 -9.13 -14.16
CA ARG A 278 -8.21 -10.56 -14.14
C ARG A 278 -6.76 -10.77 -13.76
N ASP A 279 -6.55 -11.00 -12.47
CA ASP A 279 -5.22 -11.16 -11.92
C ASP A 279 -4.99 -12.61 -11.51
N ALA A 280 -3.72 -13.01 -11.54
CA ALA A 280 -3.27 -14.31 -11.10
C ALA A 280 -1.82 -14.21 -10.62
N GLY A 281 -1.47 -15.01 -9.65
CA GLY A 281 -0.09 -15.13 -9.21
C GLY A 281 0.22 -16.53 -8.75
N ALA A 282 1.49 -16.89 -8.84
CA ALA A 282 2.04 -18.14 -8.33
C ALA A 282 3.45 -17.89 -7.82
N SER A 283 3.83 -18.61 -6.76
CA SER A 283 5.19 -18.55 -6.25
C SER A 283 5.62 -19.86 -5.64
N PHE A 284 6.92 -20.05 -5.62
CA PHE A 284 7.57 -21.18 -4.98
C PHE A 284 8.77 -20.67 -4.18
N GLY A 285 8.81 -21.01 -2.89
CA GLY A 285 9.91 -20.73 -1.97
C GLY A 285 10.52 -22.01 -1.42
N SER A 286 11.80 -21.97 -1.14
CA SER A 286 12.50 -23.02 -0.40
C SER A 286 13.49 -22.42 0.57
N GLU A 287 13.53 -22.93 1.80
CA GLU A 287 14.49 -22.53 2.83
C GLU A 287 15.28 -23.75 3.29
N TYR A 288 16.60 -23.62 3.29
CA TYR A 288 17.52 -24.57 3.89
C TYR A 288 18.30 -23.94 5.04
N LYS A 289 18.03 -24.38 6.27
CA LYS A 289 18.71 -23.97 7.51
C LYS A 289 20.01 -24.74 7.67
N LEU A 290 21.13 -24.03 7.77
CA LEU A 290 22.46 -24.58 7.95
C LEU A 290 22.76 -24.81 9.44
N LYS A 291 23.17 -23.77 10.14
CA LYS A 291 23.49 -23.80 11.58
C LYS A 291 23.11 -22.48 12.22
N GLY A 292 22.44 -22.50 13.38
CA GLY A 292 22.00 -21.28 14.06
C GLY A 292 21.02 -20.48 13.21
N THR A 293 21.35 -19.23 12.91
CA THR A 293 20.57 -18.35 12.04
C THR A 293 20.94 -18.45 10.55
N ASP A 294 21.97 -19.23 10.23
CA ASP A 294 22.48 -19.39 8.86
C ASP A 294 21.50 -20.16 8.00
N ARG A 295 21.17 -19.60 6.84
CA ARG A 295 20.20 -20.19 5.91
C ARG A 295 20.42 -19.73 4.48
N ILE A 296 19.91 -20.52 3.57
CA ILE A 296 19.82 -20.20 2.14
C ILE A 296 18.35 -20.29 1.75
N THR A 297 17.86 -19.29 1.04
CA THR A 297 16.49 -19.27 0.49
C THR A 297 16.54 -19.09 -1.02
N LEU A 298 15.64 -19.78 -1.70
CA LEU A 298 15.32 -19.58 -3.12
C LEU A 298 13.85 -19.23 -3.22
N ASP A 299 13.54 -18.11 -3.85
CA ASP A 299 12.17 -17.65 -4.10
C ASP A 299 11.99 -17.39 -5.60
N ILE A 300 10.92 -17.96 -6.17
CA ILE A 300 10.51 -17.71 -7.55
C ILE A 300 9.05 -17.30 -7.53
N SER A 301 8.71 -16.22 -8.23
CA SER A 301 7.34 -15.74 -8.30
C SER A 301 6.98 -15.27 -9.70
N TRP A 302 5.71 -15.41 -10.03
CA TRP A 302 5.07 -14.84 -11.19
C TRP A 302 3.77 -14.18 -10.76
N ASP A 303 3.54 -12.97 -11.24
CA ASP A 303 2.34 -12.18 -10.97
C ASP A 303 1.85 -11.53 -12.26
N ARG A 304 0.55 -11.53 -12.48
CA ARG A 304 -0.12 -10.97 -13.63
C ARG A 304 -1.26 -10.06 -13.19
N HIS A 305 -1.30 -8.86 -13.72
CA HIS A 305 -2.43 -7.92 -13.62
C HIS A 305 -2.91 -7.55 -15.02
N ALA A 306 -4.17 -7.85 -15.33
CA ALA A 306 -4.75 -7.51 -16.62
C ALA A 306 -6.10 -6.80 -16.45
N TYR A 307 -6.27 -5.67 -17.15
CA TYR A 307 -7.55 -5.00 -17.17
C TYR A 307 -8.09 -4.80 -18.57
N TYR A 308 -9.43 -4.85 -18.63
CA TYR A 308 -10.23 -4.82 -19.85
C TYR A 308 -11.28 -3.74 -19.73
N TYR A 309 -11.60 -3.07 -20.84
CA TYR A 309 -12.86 -2.37 -21.01
C TYR A 309 -13.90 -3.37 -21.50
N HIS A 310 -15.07 -3.37 -20.85
CA HIS A 310 -16.24 -4.13 -21.23
C HIS A 310 -17.31 -3.13 -21.63
N TYR A 311 -17.53 -3.00 -22.93
CA TYR A 311 -18.43 -1.99 -23.48
C TYR A 311 -19.89 -2.33 -23.12
N THR A 312 -20.61 -1.32 -22.66
CA THR A 312 -22.01 -1.41 -22.24
C THR A 312 -22.94 -0.69 -23.20
N ASP A 313 -22.38 0.12 -24.10
CA ASP A 313 -23.11 0.82 -25.14
C ASP A 313 -22.25 0.87 -26.43
N THR A 314 -22.91 1.15 -27.57
CA THR A 314 -22.19 1.40 -28.82
C THR A 314 -21.46 2.74 -28.72
N THR A 315 -20.16 2.74 -28.94
CA THR A 315 -19.33 3.95 -28.88
C THR A 315 -18.32 3.96 -30.01
N LEU A 316 -17.87 5.16 -30.36
CA LEU A 316 -16.75 5.39 -31.24
C LEU A 316 -15.61 5.96 -30.43
N GLU A 317 -14.54 5.21 -30.28
CA GLU A 317 -13.31 5.62 -29.59
C GLU A 317 -12.08 5.33 -30.45
N GLU A 318 -10.93 5.76 -29.95
CA GLU A 318 -9.67 5.46 -30.62
C GLU A 318 -9.43 3.94 -30.66
N GLY A 319 -9.00 3.44 -31.80
CA GLY A 319 -8.73 2.03 -31.98
C GLY A 319 -7.87 1.75 -33.20
N TYR A 320 -7.52 0.49 -33.36
CA TYR A 320 -6.87 -0.01 -34.57
C TYR A 320 -7.86 -0.89 -35.33
N ASP A 321 -7.96 -0.67 -36.63
CA ASP A 321 -8.72 -1.52 -37.50
C ASP A 321 -8.10 -2.94 -37.59
N PRO A 322 -8.79 -3.93 -38.20
CA PRO A 322 -8.24 -5.27 -38.38
C PRO A 322 -6.92 -5.33 -39.16
N ASN A 323 -6.59 -4.28 -39.91
CA ASN A 323 -5.34 -4.16 -40.67
C ASN A 323 -4.23 -3.49 -39.86
N GLY A 324 -4.51 -3.13 -38.61
CA GLY A 324 -3.58 -2.44 -37.72
C GLY A 324 -3.45 -0.94 -37.99
N LYS A 325 -4.39 -0.33 -38.72
CA LYS A 325 -4.42 1.12 -38.96
C LYS A 325 -5.18 1.79 -37.81
N TYR A 326 -4.56 2.80 -37.20
CA TYR A 326 -5.16 3.63 -36.18
C TYR A 326 -6.36 4.45 -36.75
N THR A 327 -7.43 4.50 -35.99
CA THR A 327 -8.57 5.37 -36.24
C THR A 327 -9.10 5.95 -34.91
N PRO A 328 -9.43 7.25 -34.86
CA PRO A 328 -10.06 7.86 -33.67
C PRO A 328 -11.54 7.47 -33.52
N TYR A 329 -12.12 6.80 -34.50
CA TYR A 329 -13.55 6.46 -34.56
C TYR A 329 -13.75 4.97 -34.76
N TYR A 330 -13.00 4.12 -34.05
CA TYR A 330 -13.22 2.68 -34.10
C TYR A 330 -14.52 2.33 -33.37
N PRO A 331 -15.43 1.55 -34.00
CA PRO A 331 -16.69 1.19 -33.37
C PRO A 331 -16.52 0.05 -32.37
N TYR A 332 -16.95 0.27 -31.14
CA TYR A 332 -17.10 -0.75 -30.12
C TYR A 332 -18.60 -0.96 -29.85
N PHE A 333 -18.99 -2.20 -29.59
CA PHE A 333 -20.39 -2.59 -29.40
C PHE A 333 -20.60 -3.18 -28.02
N PRO A 334 -21.85 -3.16 -27.49
CA PRO A 334 -22.18 -3.78 -26.21
C PRO A 334 -21.67 -5.21 -26.10
N ASP A 335 -21.28 -5.60 -24.89
CA ASP A 335 -20.71 -6.91 -24.52
C ASP A 335 -19.32 -7.23 -25.11
N GLN A 336 -18.73 -6.36 -25.89
CA GLN A 336 -17.34 -6.53 -26.30
C GLN A 336 -16.39 -6.25 -25.15
N GLU A 337 -15.38 -7.10 -25.01
CA GLU A 337 -14.25 -6.88 -24.09
C GLU A 337 -13.00 -6.54 -24.87
N HIS A 338 -12.31 -5.49 -24.47
CA HIS A 338 -11.07 -5.07 -25.08
C HIS A 338 -9.96 -4.97 -24.06
N LEU A 339 -8.84 -5.69 -24.29
CA LEU A 339 -7.67 -5.64 -23.44
C LEU A 339 -7.01 -4.25 -23.51
N GLN A 340 -6.88 -3.61 -22.34
CA GLN A 340 -6.19 -2.33 -22.22
C GLN A 340 -4.74 -2.50 -21.78
N SER A 341 -4.50 -3.41 -20.83
CA SER A 341 -3.16 -3.70 -20.32
C SER A 341 -3.11 -5.09 -19.69
N ASP A 342 -2.05 -5.83 -19.97
CA ASP A 342 -1.68 -7.09 -19.32
C ASP A 342 -0.21 -6.95 -18.87
N GLN A 343 0.00 -6.76 -17.59
CA GLN A 343 1.29 -6.58 -16.95
C GLN A 343 1.68 -7.90 -16.28
N GLN A 344 2.83 -8.44 -16.62
CA GLN A 344 3.33 -9.67 -16.01
C GLN A 344 4.73 -9.43 -15.46
N ARG A 345 5.00 -9.99 -14.30
CA ARG A 345 6.31 -9.95 -13.64
C ARG A 345 6.72 -11.33 -13.23
N THR A 346 7.92 -11.72 -13.59
CA THR A 346 8.58 -12.92 -13.09
C THR A 346 9.81 -12.51 -12.30
N MET A 347 10.00 -13.08 -11.11
CA MET A 347 11.16 -12.82 -10.27
C MET A 347 11.73 -14.14 -9.78
N ALA A 348 13.06 -14.19 -9.67
CA ALA A 348 13.79 -15.25 -8.98
C ALA A 348 14.86 -14.62 -8.09
N GLU A 349 14.90 -15.01 -6.83
CA GLU A 349 15.89 -14.56 -5.85
C GLU A 349 16.54 -15.75 -5.15
N LEU A 350 17.86 -15.72 -5.11
CA LEU A 350 18.67 -16.62 -4.26
C LEU A 350 19.35 -15.77 -3.19
N LYS A 351 19.10 -16.08 -1.91
CA LYS A 351 19.64 -15.33 -0.78
C LYS A 351 20.29 -16.26 0.23
N GLY A 352 21.45 -15.86 0.73
CA GLY A 352 22.14 -16.47 1.86
C GLY A 352 22.24 -15.51 3.05
N VAL A 353 22.07 -16.01 4.26
CA VAL A 353 22.29 -15.30 5.51
C VAL A 353 23.29 -16.10 6.33
N PHE A 354 24.37 -15.48 6.79
CA PHE A 354 25.51 -16.13 7.45
C PHE A 354 25.97 -15.34 8.67
N SER A 355 26.04 -16.02 9.80
CA SER A 355 26.62 -15.47 11.03
C SER A 355 28.14 -15.47 10.92
N LEU A 356 28.74 -14.29 10.99
CA LEU A 356 30.18 -14.10 10.97
C LEU A 356 30.75 -13.76 12.37
N PRO A 357 32.06 -13.89 12.59
CA PRO A 357 32.67 -13.51 13.85
C PRO A 357 32.39 -12.07 14.25
N TYR A 358 32.53 -11.79 15.54
CA TYR A 358 32.41 -10.45 16.16
C TYR A 358 31.00 -9.84 16.09
N GLY A 359 29.94 -10.64 15.92
CA GLY A 359 28.55 -10.18 15.92
C GLY A 359 28.09 -9.57 14.60
N ASN A 360 28.69 -9.99 13.50
CA ASN A 360 28.24 -9.63 12.14
C ASN A 360 27.25 -10.70 11.63
N LEU A 361 26.21 -10.23 10.93
CA LEU A 361 25.27 -11.08 10.19
C LEU A 361 25.25 -10.62 8.73
N LEU A 362 25.88 -11.42 7.86
CA LEU A 362 26.01 -11.13 6.45
C LEU A 362 24.84 -11.67 5.67
N SER A 363 24.16 -10.83 4.91
CA SER A 363 23.17 -11.20 3.92
C SER A 363 23.71 -10.90 2.52
N ALA A 364 23.66 -11.89 1.63
CA ALA A 364 24.06 -11.75 0.23
C ALA A 364 23.01 -12.39 -0.65
N GLY A 365 22.70 -11.77 -1.79
CA GLY A 365 21.73 -12.34 -2.71
C GLY A 365 21.91 -11.89 -4.15
N ALA A 366 21.29 -12.69 -5.03
CA ALA A 366 21.18 -12.45 -6.46
C ALA A 366 19.72 -12.49 -6.85
N GLU A 367 19.28 -11.53 -7.65
CA GLU A 367 17.90 -11.40 -8.13
C GLU A 367 17.89 -11.26 -9.64
N TYR A 368 16.94 -11.90 -10.28
CA TYR A 368 16.54 -11.68 -11.67
C TYR A 368 15.07 -11.30 -11.71
N ARG A 369 14.73 -10.23 -12.46
CA ARG A 369 13.36 -9.77 -12.69
C ARG A 369 13.13 -9.57 -14.18
N PHE A 370 11.99 -10.05 -14.65
CA PHE A 370 11.49 -9.84 -15.99
C PHE A 370 10.10 -9.25 -15.95
N ASP A 371 9.92 -8.06 -16.54
CA ASP A 371 8.68 -7.33 -16.67
C ASP A 371 8.21 -7.38 -18.12
N TYR A 372 6.97 -7.83 -18.34
CA TYR A 372 6.33 -7.89 -19.65
C TYR A 372 5.04 -7.09 -19.63
N LEU A 373 4.84 -6.28 -20.66
CA LEU A 373 3.64 -5.48 -20.87
C LEU A 373 3.03 -5.80 -22.23
N HIS A 374 1.78 -6.22 -22.26
CA HIS A 374 0.96 -6.27 -23.47
C HIS A 374 -0.16 -5.24 -23.36
N ALA A 375 -0.05 -4.15 -24.10
CA ALA A 375 -0.99 -3.03 -24.10
C ALA A 375 -1.21 -2.58 -25.57
N PRO A 376 -2.14 -3.24 -26.30
CA PRO A 376 -2.28 -3.07 -27.76
C PRO A 376 -2.48 -1.62 -28.20
N MET A 377 -3.17 -0.83 -27.37
CA MET A 377 -3.51 0.57 -27.66
C MET A 377 -2.53 1.57 -27.05
N ARG A 378 -1.55 1.13 -26.29
CA ARG A 378 -0.77 2.03 -25.41
C ARG A 378 0.73 2.01 -25.70
N VAL A 379 1.26 0.97 -26.29
CA VAL A 379 2.69 0.86 -26.57
C VAL A 379 2.94 0.51 -28.03
N LYS A 380 4.05 0.98 -28.56
CA LYS A 380 4.46 0.71 -29.95
C LYS A 380 4.57 -0.80 -30.19
N GLY A 381 3.87 -1.29 -31.23
CA GLY A 381 3.79 -2.73 -31.51
C GLY A 381 2.99 -3.55 -30.50
N GLY A 382 2.26 -2.90 -29.57
CA GLY A 382 1.38 -3.54 -28.60
C GLY A 382 2.08 -4.26 -27.45
N ARG A 383 3.41 -4.35 -27.43
CA ARG A 383 4.19 -5.10 -26.45
C ARG A 383 5.47 -4.38 -26.07
N ALA A 384 5.86 -4.51 -24.79
CA ALA A 384 7.15 -4.05 -24.30
C ALA A 384 7.64 -4.99 -23.20
N ASP A 385 8.95 -5.10 -23.04
CA ASP A 385 9.56 -5.90 -21.99
C ASP A 385 10.82 -5.25 -21.43
N ASP A 386 11.12 -5.55 -20.19
CA ASP A 386 12.33 -5.13 -19.50
C ASP A 386 12.87 -6.27 -18.63
N TRP A 387 14.20 -6.33 -18.44
CA TRP A 387 14.81 -7.23 -17.47
C TRP A 387 15.78 -6.47 -16.57
N THR A 388 15.89 -6.94 -15.35
CA THR A 388 16.80 -6.42 -14.35
C THR A 388 17.50 -7.59 -13.66
N THR A 389 18.82 -7.53 -13.54
CA THR A 389 19.59 -8.38 -12.64
C THR A 389 20.17 -7.56 -11.52
N ALA A 390 20.28 -8.14 -10.34
CA ALA A 390 20.87 -7.45 -9.21
C ALA A 390 21.65 -8.40 -8.31
N LEU A 391 22.74 -7.87 -7.77
CA LEU A 391 23.49 -8.49 -6.68
C LEU A 391 23.45 -7.54 -5.48
N TYR A 392 23.21 -8.07 -4.29
CA TYR A 392 23.23 -7.24 -3.09
C TYR A 392 24.01 -7.90 -1.96
N LEU A 393 24.60 -7.04 -1.13
CA LEU A 393 25.34 -7.42 0.05
C LEU A 393 24.95 -6.48 1.18
N GLN A 394 24.67 -7.03 2.36
CA GLN A 394 24.41 -6.26 3.57
C GLN A 394 25.05 -6.93 4.76
N ASP A 395 25.71 -6.16 5.60
CA ASP A 395 26.21 -6.58 6.90
C ASP A 395 25.47 -5.87 8.03
N GLU A 396 25.15 -6.62 9.06
CA GLU A 396 24.50 -6.17 10.28
C GLU A 396 25.41 -6.45 11.46
N TYR A 397 26.01 -5.41 12.02
CA TYR A 397 26.89 -5.50 13.18
C TYR A 397 26.11 -5.28 14.47
N THR A 398 26.16 -6.28 15.36
CA THR A 398 25.55 -6.26 16.70
C THR A 398 26.51 -6.70 17.78
N GLY A 399 27.82 -6.61 17.51
CA GLY A 399 28.89 -7.13 18.39
C GLY A 399 29.04 -6.41 19.73
N VAL A 400 28.44 -5.22 19.89
CA VAL A 400 28.37 -4.50 21.16
C VAL A 400 26.92 -4.15 21.52
N ASN A 401 26.56 -4.28 22.77
CA ASN A 401 25.17 -4.15 23.23
C ASN A 401 24.53 -2.77 23.02
N TRP A 402 25.35 -1.73 22.93
CA TRP A 402 24.89 -0.34 22.83
C TRP A 402 24.84 0.20 21.39
N LEU A 403 25.31 -0.59 20.38
CA LEU A 403 25.42 -0.14 18.99
C LEU A 403 25.02 -1.25 18.03
N ASN A 404 24.06 -0.96 17.16
CA ASN A 404 23.74 -1.76 15.97
C ASN A 404 24.03 -0.91 14.73
N ILE A 405 24.73 -1.48 13.74
CA ILE A 405 24.99 -0.83 12.45
C ILE A 405 24.52 -1.79 11.35
N THR A 406 23.83 -1.25 10.35
CA THR A 406 23.53 -1.98 9.12
C THR A 406 24.10 -1.18 7.95
N ALA A 407 24.93 -1.81 7.13
CA ALA A 407 25.47 -1.23 5.90
C ALA A 407 25.23 -2.18 4.74
N GLY A 408 24.79 -1.66 3.59
CA GLY A 408 24.48 -2.50 2.44
C GLY A 408 24.62 -1.76 1.13
N ILE A 409 24.77 -2.54 0.07
CA ILE A 409 24.81 -2.06 -1.31
C ILE A 409 24.11 -3.05 -2.23
N ARG A 410 23.38 -2.53 -3.20
CA ARG A 410 22.82 -3.29 -4.30
C ARG A 410 23.37 -2.76 -5.61
N LEU A 411 23.88 -3.65 -6.44
CA LEU A 411 24.39 -3.42 -7.79
C LEU A 411 23.34 -3.95 -8.76
N ILE A 412 22.93 -3.13 -9.70
CA ILE A 412 21.82 -3.40 -10.61
C ILE A 412 22.32 -3.25 -12.04
N GLU A 413 21.96 -4.20 -12.89
CA GLU A 413 22.07 -4.09 -14.34
C GLU A 413 20.70 -4.23 -14.95
N ASN A 414 20.32 -3.29 -15.81
CA ASN A 414 19.00 -3.26 -16.44
C ASN A 414 19.14 -3.09 -17.96
N LYS A 415 18.22 -3.67 -18.71
CA LYS A 415 18.17 -3.66 -20.19
C LYS A 415 18.23 -2.24 -20.77
N ALA A 416 17.53 -1.28 -20.15
CA ALA A 416 17.34 0.05 -20.74
C ALA A 416 18.41 1.06 -20.33
N PHE A 417 18.78 1.11 -19.04
CA PHE A 417 19.64 2.17 -18.50
C PHE A 417 21.01 1.66 -18.03
N GLY A 418 21.28 0.33 -18.13
CA GLY A 418 22.55 -0.27 -17.74
C GLY A 418 22.77 -0.30 -16.23
N PHE A 419 24.00 -0.02 -15.79
CA PHE A 419 24.44 -0.18 -14.41
C PHE A 419 23.98 0.93 -13.46
N HIS A 420 23.51 0.53 -12.27
CA HIS A 420 23.17 1.42 -11.17
C HIS A 420 23.51 0.82 -9.80
N ALA A 421 23.80 1.66 -8.79
CA ALA A 421 24.12 1.22 -7.44
C ALA A 421 23.30 1.99 -6.38
N THR A 422 22.80 1.26 -5.37
CA THR A 422 22.01 1.82 -4.27
C THR A 422 22.61 1.44 -2.92
N PRO A 423 23.51 2.28 -2.36
CA PRO A 423 24.06 2.08 -1.02
C PRO A 423 23.09 2.52 0.08
N LYS A 424 23.25 1.95 1.29
CA LYS A 424 22.63 2.39 2.53
C LYS A 424 23.55 2.20 3.72
N ILE A 425 23.34 3.03 4.74
CA ILE A 425 23.93 2.84 6.06
C ILE A 425 22.96 3.35 7.13
N SER A 426 22.82 2.60 8.21
CA SER A 426 21.98 2.95 9.36
C SER A 426 22.67 2.55 10.65
N ALA A 427 22.50 3.34 11.69
CA ALA A 427 23.03 3.05 13.02
C ALA A 427 21.98 3.28 14.10
N MET A 428 22.00 2.46 15.12
CA MET A 428 21.19 2.62 16.32
C MET A 428 22.04 2.55 17.57
N PHE A 429 21.94 3.58 18.40
CA PHE A 429 22.57 3.66 19.71
C PHE A 429 21.53 3.34 20.78
N LYS A 430 21.86 2.41 21.67
CA LYS A 430 21.01 1.96 22.79
C LYS A 430 21.59 2.53 24.10
N VAL A 431 20.82 3.37 24.78
CA VAL A 431 21.20 3.99 26.05
C VAL A 431 20.05 3.80 27.02
N ALA A 432 20.13 2.81 27.89
CA ALA A 432 19.04 2.39 28.79
C ALA A 432 17.74 2.15 27.99
N ASP A 433 16.67 2.89 28.31
CA ASP A 433 15.36 2.79 27.67
C ASP A 433 15.25 3.64 26.37
N LEU A 434 16.34 4.35 26.02
CA LEU A 434 16.42 5.18 24.80
C LEU A 434 17.10 4.45 23.65
N ARG A 435 16.57 4.64 22.45
CA ARG A 435 17.17 4.21 21.18
C ARG A 435 17.24 5.42 20.26
N ILE A 436 18.46 5.74 19.82
CA ILE A 436 18.74 6.82 18.88
C ILE A 436 19.08 6.17 17.56
N ARG A 437 18.29 6.43 16.52
CA ARG A 437 18.48 5.90 15.17
C ARG A 437 18.88 7.01 14.22
N THR A 438 19.78 6.70 13.31
CA THR A 438 20.12 7.57 12.17
C THR A 438 20.42 6.71 10.95
N GLY A 439 20.14 7.24 9.78
CA GLY A 439 20.38 6.50 8.54
C GLY A 439 20.37 7.38 7.32
N TRP A 440 21.15 6.93 6.34
CA TRP A 440 21.11 7.42 4.97
C TRP A 440 20.96 6.26 4.01
N SER A 441 20.14 6.47 2.97
CA SER A 441 19.94 5.47 1.93
C SER A 441 19.61 6.12 0.59
N ARG A 442 20.16 5.54 -0.49
CA ARG A 442 19.82 5.92 -1.86
C ARG A 442 18.63 5.10 -2.34
N GLY A 443 17.59 5.81 -2.74
CA GLY A 443 16.42 5.25 -3.41
C GLY A 443 16.58 5.23 -4.92
N PHE A 444 15.78 4.40 -5.58
CA PHE A 444 15.87 4.17 -7.00
C PHE A 444 14.52 3.71 -7.57
N LYS A 445 14.17 4.19 -8.77
CA LYS A 445 13.02 3.73 -9.56
C LYS A 445 13.42 3.58 -11.03
N SER A 446 13.23 2.39 -11.60
CA SER A 446 13.40 2.12 -13.02
C SER A 446 12.33 2.83 -13.84
N PRO A 447 12.65 3.34 -15.06
CA PRO A 447 11.63 3.61 -16.06
C PRO A 447 10.81 2.35 -16.34
N THR A 448 9.51 2.49 -16.48
CA THR A 448 8.62 1.36 -16.77
C THR A 448 8.62 1.04 -18.27
N PRO A 449 8.30 -0.20 -18.70
CA PRO A 449 8.13 -0.55 -20.11
C PRO A 449 7.16 0.37 -20.85
N LYS A 450 6.12 0.87 -20.15
CA LYS A 450 5.19 1.87 -20.69
C LYS A 450 5.86 3.21 -20.93
N GLU A 451 6.60 3.75 -19.95
CA GLU A 451 7.29 5.05 -20.08
C GLU A 451 8.33 5.04 -21.22
N GLN A 452 8.93 3.89 -21.48
CA GLN A 452 9.91 3.72 -22.56
C GLN A 452 9.27 3.53 -23.93
N GLY A 453 8.16 2.78 -24.01
CA GLY A 453 7.54 2.35 -25.27
C GLY A 453 6.16 2.96 -25.54
N TYR A 454 5.76 3.99 -24.82
CA TYR A 454 4.42 4.59 -24.98
C TYR A 454 4.20 5.10 -26.37
N HIS A 455 3.06 4.74 -26.97
CA HIS A 455 2.63 5.20 -28.28
C HIS A 455 1.11 5.22 -28.29
N TYR A 456 0.55 6.39 -27.98
CA TYR A 456 -0.89 6.53 -27.77
C TYR A 456 -1.39 7.85 -28.35
N LEU A 457 -2.47 7.78 -29.07
CA LEU A 457 -3.16 8.94 -29.61
C LEU A 457 -4.48 9.12 -28.88
N ARG A 458 -4.79 10.36 -28.52
CA ARG A 458 -6.07 10.72 -27.94
C ARG A 458 -6.55 12.02 -28.56
N THR A 459 -7.72 11.98 -29.19
CA THR A 459 -8.35 13.15 -29.77
C THR A 459 -9.39 13.71 -28.77
N MET A 460 -9.27 15.00 -28.45
CA MET A 460 -10.17 15.71 -27.59
C MET A 460 -10.60 17.02 -28.30
N GLY A 461 -11.81 17.01 -28.84
CA GLY A 461 -12.30 18.10 -29.69
C GLY A 461 -11.43 18.28 -30.91
N ALA A 462 -10.90 19.50 -31.11
CA ALA A 462 -10.01 19.83 -32.25
C ALA A 462 -8.52 19.53 -31.97
N THR A 463 -8.17 18.96 -30.83
CA THR A 463 -6.77 18.68 -30.46
C THR A 463 -6.52 17.20 -30.39
N THR A 464 -5.50 16.72 -31.07
CA THR A 464 -4.97 15.36 -30.95
C THR A 464 -3.68 15.37 -30.13
N PHE A 465 -3.71 14.69 -28.99
CA PHE A 465 -2.51 14.45 -28.18
C PHE A 465 -1.82 13.18 -28.66
N PHE A 466 -0.54 13.30 -29.00
CA PHE A 466 0.29 12.15 -29.32
C PHE A 466 1.27 11.90 -28.19
N TYR A 467 1.06 10.83 -27.44
CA TYR A 467 1.86 10.43 -26.30
C TYR A 467 2.95 9.47 -26.73
N MET A 468 4.20 9.83 -26.45
CA MET A 468 5.39 9.07 -26.85
C MET A 468 6.18 8.60 -25.63
N GLY A 469 6.66 7.38 -25.68
CA GLY A 469 7.68 6.88 -24.78
C GLY A 469 9.06 7.42 -25.13
N ASN A 470 10.00 7.21 -24.21
CA ASN A 470 11.39 7.61 -24.42
C ASN A 470 12.31 6.46 -23.95
N PRO A 471 13.00 5.79 -24.88
CA PRO A 471 13.92 4.71 -24.53
C PRO A 471 15.18 5.19 -23.79
N ASP A 472 15.51 6.49 -23.88
CA ASP A 472 16.71 7.08 -23.26
C ASP A 472 16.48 7.57 -21.82
N LEU A 473 15.36 7.20 -21.22
CA LEU A 473 15.04 7.58 -19.84
C LEU A 473 16.07 7.03 -18.84
N LYS A 474 16.52 7.93 -17.97
CA LYS A 474 17.38 7.58 -16.84
C LYS A 474 16.53 7.14 -15.63
N PRO A 475 17.09 6.30 -14.73
CA PRO A 475 16.43 6.01 -13.47
C PRO A 475 16.17 7.29 -12.66
N GLN A 476 15.05 7.30 -11.96
CA GLN A 476 14.81 8.29 -10.91
C GLN A 476 15.56 7.84 -9.66
N THR A 477 16.14 8.79 -8.93
CA THR A 477 16.90 8.51 -7.71
C THR A 477 16.45 9.37 -6.55
N SER A 478 16.71 8.93 -5.32
CA SER A 478 16.52 9.78 -4.14
C SER A 478 17.64 9.58 -3.13
N ASP A 479 17.89 10.61 -2.33
CA ASP A 479 18.71 10.54 -1.13
C ASP A 479 17.85 10.81 0.10
N TYR A 480 17.66 9.76 0.91
CA TYR A 480 16.88 9.81 2.14
C TYR A 480 17.79 9.85 3.36
N LEU A 481 17.60 10.86 4.20
CA LEU A 481 18.29 11.01 5.48
C LEU A 481 17.27 11.05 6.61
N SER A 482 17.51 10.33 7.71
CA SER A 482 16.67 10.37 8.90
C SER A 482 17.46 10.31 10.20
N ALA A 483 16.90 10.92 11.25
CA ALA A 483 17.35 10.80 12.61
C ALA A 483 16.14 10.78 13.56
N GLY A 484 16.17 9.88 14.54
CA GLY A 484 15.03 9.71 15.46
C GLY A 484 15.46 9.22 16.84
N VAL A 485 14.58 9.45 17.80
CA VAL A 485 14.71 8.97 19.17
C VAL A 485 13.45 8.20 19.54
N GLU A 486 13.63 7.05 20.16
CA GLU A 486 12.56 6.22 20.73
C GLU A 486 12.85 6.00 22.21
N PHE A 487 11.84 6.18 23.03
CA PHE A 487 11.82 5.82 24.44
C PHE A 487 10.79 4.72 24.67
N SER A 488 11.16 3.66 25.40
CA SER A 488 10.25 2.58 25.71
C SER A 488 10.52 2.02 27.11
N ARG A 489 9.55 2.15 28.00
CA ARG A 489 9.62 1.63 29.38
C ARG A 489 8.27 1.27 29.91
N GLY A 490 8.14 0.06 30.47
CA GLY A 490 6.87 -0.44 30.99
C GLY A 490 5.76 -0.33 29.92
N GLY A 491 4.53 0.12 30.29
CA GLY A 491 3.39 0.36 29.41
C GLY A 491 3.50 1.46 28.37
N PHE A 492 4.62 2.14 28.28
CA PHE A 492 4.78 3.38 27.50
C PHE A 492 5.86 3.26 26.43
N SER A 493 5.54 3.63 25.21
CA SER A 493 6.48 3.79 24.09
C SER A 493 6.19 5.08 23.34
N ALA A 494 7.21 5.85 23.04
CA ALA A 494 7.11 7.07 22.23
C ALA A 494 8.31 7.20 21.31
N SER A 495 8.08 7.68 20.08
CA SER A 495 9.16 7.97 19.14
C SER A 495 8.94 9.29 18.43
N VAL A 496 10.03 9.93 18.04
CA VAL A 496 10.06 11.11 17.17
C VAL A 496 11.18 10.92 16.16
N THR A 497 10.86 11.07 14.88
CA THR A 497 11.83 10.96 13.77
C THR A 497 11.69 12.14 12.83
N GLY A 498 12.78 12.86 12.58
CA GLY A 498 12.90 13.81 11.49
C GLY A 498 13.51 13.17 10.26
N TYR A 499 13.05 13.56 9.07
CA TYR A 499 13.57 13.04 7.81
C TYR A 499 13.61 14.10 6.72
N ARG A 500 14.46 13.86 5.72
CA ARG A 500 14.53 14.60 4.46
C ARG A 500 14.77 13.63 3.31
N ASN A 501 14.01 13.76 2.24
CA ASN A 501 14.11 12.97 1.02
C ASN A 501 14.20 13.92 -0.18
N GLU A 502 15.28 13.84 -0.93
CA GLU A 502 15.52 14.59 -2.16
C GLU A 502 15.37 13.63 -3.35
N LEU A 503 14.50 13.95 -4.29
CA LEU A 503 14.24 13.13 -5.48
C LEU A 503 14.78 13.85 -6.71
N TYR A 504 15.42 13.10 -7.59
CA TYR A 504 16.07 13.62 -8.81
C TYR A 504 15.64 12.82 -10.02
N ASN A 505 15.69 13.48 -11.19
CA ASN A 505 15.39 12.86 -12.49
C ASN A 505 13.99 12.24 -12.56
N MET A 506 13.01 12.85 -11.91
CA MET A 506 11.63 12.36 -11.92
C MET A 506 11.10 12.38 -13.36
N ILE A 507 10.44 11.28 -13.76
CA ILE A 507 9.91 11.09 -15.09
C ILE A 507 8.51 11.70 -15.15
N THR A 508 8.32 12.59 -16.11
CA THR A 508 7.02 13.23 -16.37
C THR A 508 6.77 13.35 -17.87
N LEU A 509 5.52 13.60 -18.23
CA LEU A 509 5.07 13.75 -19.60
C LEU A 509 5.08 15.24 -19.97
N VAL A 510 5.93 15.63 -20.92
CA VAL A 510 6.11 17.02 -21.31
C VAL A 510 5.66 17.28 -22.75
N ASN A 511 5.21 18.51 -23.05
CA ASN A 511 4.96 18.92 -24.42
C ASN A 511 6.30 19.09 -25.15
N VAL A 512 6.38 18.53 -26.35
CA VAL A 512 7.58 18.61 -27.20
C VAL A 512 7.23 19.21 -28.57
N PRO A 513 8.20 19.80 -29.28
CA PRO A 513 7.99 20.28 -30.65
C PRO A 513 7.64 19.12 -31.60
N LEU A 514 6.85 19.40 -32.64
CA LEU A 514 6.51 18.43 -33.70
C LEU A 514 7.76 17.81 -34.35
N SER A 515 8.87 18.54 -34.40
CA SER A 515 10.15 18.05 -34.95
C SER A 515 10.78 16.91 -34.12
N GLN A 516 10.30 16.67 -32.89
CA GLN A 516 10.77 15.55 -32.04
C GLN A 516 9.98 14.27 -32.29
N ILE A 517 8.92 14.31 -33.09
CA ILE A 517 8.24 13.07 -33.50
C ILE A 517 9.20 12.32 -34.44
N PRO A 518 9.52 11.04 -34.13
CA PRO A 518 10.38 10.24 -35.02
C PRO A 518 9.82 10.15 -36.42
N ALA A 519 10.71 10.14 -37.42
CA ALA A 519 10.31 10.05 -38.82
C ALA A 519 9.52 8.76 -39.10
N GLY A 520 8.34 8.89 -39.68
CA GLY A 520 7.41 7.79 -39.96
C GLY A 520 6.50 7.41 -38.80
N GLU A 521 6.60 8.08 -37.64
CA GLU A 521 5.71 7.85 -36.51
C GLU A 521 4.63 8.93 -36.34
N ALA A 522 4.71 10.00 -37.12
CA ALA A 522 3.64 10.98 -37.18
C ALA A 522 2.36 10.30 -37.69
N PRO A 523 1.25 10.38 -36.89
CA PRO A 523 -0.01 9.80 -37.32
C PRO A 523 -0.46 10.42 -38.66
N GLU A 524 -0.97 9.63 -39.60
CA GLU A 524 -1.58 10.14 -40.84
C GLU A 524 -2.69 11.19 -40.58
N TYR A 525 -3.26 11.14 -39.40
CA TYR A 525 -4.29 12.07 -38.94
C TYR A 525 -3.85 13.51 -38.72
N MET A 526 -2.56 13.75 -38.66
CA MET A 526 -2.03 15.11 -38.50
C MET A 526 -2.27 16.01 -39.70
N GLY A 527 -2.90 15.53 -40.76
CA GLY A 527 -2.81 16.10 -42.09
C GLY A 527 -4.05 16.77 -42.66
N ASP A 528 -5.20 16.84 -42.01
CA ASP A 528 -6.36 17.51 -42.62
C ASP A 528 -6.37 19.04 -42.42
N GLY A 529 -5.36 19.59 -41.73
CA GLY A 529 -5.17 21.03 -41.56
C GLY A 529 -6.17 21.71 -40.64
N SER A 530 -7.14 21.01 -40.06
CA SER A 530 -8.18 21.58 -39.22
C SER A 530 -7.96 21.36 -37.71
N GLY A 531 -7.08 20.42 -37.31
CA GLY A 531 -6.80 20.07 -35.92
C GLY A 531 -5.41 20.43 -35.45
N GLN A 532 -5.26 20.75 -34.18
CA GLN A 532 -3.98 20.96 -33.54
C GLN A 532 -3.45 19.64 -32.99
N VAL A 533 -2.21 19.25 -33.33
CA VAL A 533 -1.52 18.12 -32.71
C VAL A 533 -0.57 18.63 -31.63
N THR A 534 -0.67 18.01 -30.46
CA THR A 534 0.22 18.31 -29.33
C THR A 534 0.99 17.04 -28.95
N PRO A 535 2.25 16.91 -29.40
CA PRO A 535 3.10 15.79 -29.01
C PRO A 535 3.50 15.93 -27.54
N ARG A 536 3.50 14.81 -26.83
CA ARG A 536 3.97 14.67 -25.44
C ARG A 536 4.92 13.50 -25.32
N MET A 537 6.03 13.69 -24.64
CA MET A 537 7.06 12.67 -24.45
C MET A 537 7.42 12.53 -22.97
N TYR A 538 7.68 11.31 -22.53
CA TYR A 538 8.24 11.09 -21.20
C TYR A 538 9.69 11.57 -21.14
N MET A 539 10.00 12.41 -20.14
CA MET A 539 11.35 12.97 -19.93
C MET A 539 11.69 13.04 -18.44
N ASN A 540 13.00 12.96 -18.13
CA ASN A 540 13.51 13.22 -16.78
C ASN A 540 13.65 14.73 -16.57
N MET A 541 12.61 15.39 -16.13
CA MET A 541 12.57 16.87 -16.01
C MET A 541 12.23 17.38 -14.62
N GLU A 542 11.70 16.54 -13.77
CA GLU A 542 11.18 16.97 -12.47
C GLU A 542 12.12 16.56 -11.32
N ASP A 543 12.05 17.31 -10.25
CA ASP A 543 12.65 16.97 -8.96
C ASP A 543 11.69 17.33 -7.83
N ALA A 544 11.89 16.73 -6.66
CA ALA A 544 11.08 17.03 -5.49
C ALA A 544 11.90 16.89 -4.20
N ARG A 545 11.50 17.64 -3.20
CA ARG A 545 11.97 17.48 -1.84
C ARG A 545 10.80 17.29 -0.90
N THR A 546 10.86 16.28 -0.07
CA THR A 546 9.95 16.10 1.06
C THR A 546 10.75 16.06 2.35
N MET A 547 10.30 16.77 3.37
CA MET A 547 10.88 16.69 4.70
C MET A 547 9.78 16.74 5.75
N GLY A 548 10.00 16.07 6.87
CA GLY A 548 8.97 16.00 7.89
C GLY A 548 9.46 15.53 9.24
N ILE A 549 8.51 15.54 10.17
CA ILE A 549 8.67 15.01 11.52
C ILE A 549 7.50 14.07 11.79
N ASP A 550 7.82 12.81 12.04
CA ASP A 550 6.85 11.82 12.49
C ASP A 550 7.01 11.56 13.97
N ALA A 551 5.92 11.59 14.72
CA ALA A 551 5.87 11.21 16.12
C ALA A 551 4.83 10.10 16.34
N SER A 552 5.11 9.16 17.22
CA SER A 552 4.16 8.12 17.63
C SER A 552 4.20 7.90 19.13
N LEU A 553 3.06 7.50 19.67
CA LEU A 553 2.87 7.21 21.08
C LEU A 553 2.00 5.96 21.21
N THR A 554 2.38 5.06 22.10
CA THR A 554 1.51 3.97 22.57
C THR A 554 1.66 3.86 24.09
N TRP A 555 0.55 3.86 24.79
CA TRP A 555 0.52 3.75 26.24
C TRP A 555 -0.53 2.74 26.69
N ARG A 556 -0.07 1.60 27.20
CA ARG A 556 -0.92 0.62 27.88
C ARG A 556 -1.05 1.06 29.34
N ILE A 557 -2.16 1.70 29.68
CA ILE A 557 -2.43 2.22 31.03
C ILE A 557 -2.70 1.07 32.00
N THR A 558 -3.48 0.10 31.53
CA THR A 558 -3.78 -1.15 32.26
C THR A 558 -3.75 -2.33 31.27
N SER A 559 -3.94 -3.56 31.73
CA SER A 559 -4.16 -4.73 30.86
C SER A 559 -5.29 -4.51 29.85
N ASP A 560 -6.30 -3.74 30.24
CA ASP A 560 -7.54 -3.55 29.49
C ASP A 560 -7.58 -2.26 28.67
N ILE A 561 -6.76 -1.24 29.00
CA ILE A 561 -6.82 0.09 28.40
C ILE A 561 -5.52 0.41 27.70
N THR A 562 -5.62 0.68 26.39
CA THR A 562 -4.52 1.18 25.58
C THR A 562 -4.92 2.50 24.92
N LEU A 563 -4.04 3.49 24.98
CA LEU A 563 -4.10 4.72 24.22
C LEU A 563 -2.94 4.73 23.21
N GLY A 564 -3.18 5.26 22.05
CA GLY A 564 -2.13 5.44 21.08
C GLY A 564 -2.45 6.54 20.08
N GLY A 565 -1.43 6.96 19.35
CA GLY A 565 -1.59 7.97 18.33
C GLY A 565 -0.31 8.21 17.56
N SER A 566 -0.45 8.83 16.41
CA SER A 566 0.64 9.26 15.57
C SER A 566 0.37 10.66 15.02
N TYR A 567 1.44 11.38 14.76
CA TYR A 567 1.41 12.71 14.18
C TYR A 567 2.49 12.83 13.12
N SER A 568 2.17 13.47 12.01
CA SER A 568 3.11 13.78 10.93
C SER A 568 3.00 15.26 10.57
N TRP A 569 4.14 15.94 10.62
CA TRP A 569 4.34 17.23 9.98
C TRP A 569 5.11 17.03 8.69
N LEU A 570 4.64 17.62 7.60
CA LEU A 570 5.19 17.43 6.26
C LEU A 570 5.33 18.78 5.55
N ASP A 571 6.50 19.03 4.97
CA ASP A 571 6.77 20.11 4.01
C ASP A 571 7.27 19.51 2.69
N THR A 572 6.70 19.99 1.58
CA THR A 572 7.03 19.48 0.24
C THR A 572 7.29 20.62 -0.72
N LYS A 573 8.28 20.44 -1.58
CA LYS A 573 8.56 21.29 -2.73
C LYS A 573 8.89 20.43 -3.92
N ALA A 574 8.35 20.76 -5.07
CA ALA A 574 8.63 20.05 -6.32
C ALA A 574 8.77 21.08 -7.45
N HIS A 575 9.67 20.81 -8.38
CA HIS A 575 9.68 21.44 -9.68
C HIS A 575 8.93 20.54 -10.65
N VAL A 576 7.69 20.89 -10.96
CA VAL A 576 6.83 20.11 -11.85
C VAL A 576 6.67 20.83 -13.19
N TYR A 577 6.52 20.03 -14.23
CA TYR A 577 6.31 20.55 -15.58
C TYR A 577 4.85 20.97 -15.77
N ASP A 578 4.65 22.26 -15.96
CA ASP A 578 3.35 22.83 -16.31
C ASP A 578 3.13 22.67 -17.84
N THR A 579 2.31 21.71 -18.22
CA THR A 579 1.98 21.46 -19.64
C THR A 579 1.26 22.62 -20.31
N LYS A 580 0.53 23.44 -19.56
CA LYS A 580 -0.21 24.60 -20.09
C LYS A 580 0.73 25.74 -20.50
N HIS A 581 1.79 25.95 -19.73
CA HIS A 581 2.76 27.01 -19.96
C HIS A 581 4.10 26.50 -20.50
N SER A 582 4.25 25.17 -20.66
CA SER A 582 5.46 24.49 -21.16
C SER A 582 6.74 24.89 -20.40
N ARG A 583 6.66 24.96 -19.09
CA ARG A 583 7.79 25.34 -18.22
C ARG A 583 7.74 24.60 -16.88
N LEU A 584 8.91 24.49 -16.22
CA LEU A 584 8.99 24.05 -14.83
C LEU A 584 8.50 25.15 -13.88
N SER A 585 7.76 24.76 -12.87
CA SER A 585 7.27 25.65 -11.80
C SER A 585 7.52 25.03 -10.44
N GLU A 586 8.03 25.80 -9.47
CA GLU A 586 8.13 25.35 -8.08
C GLU A 586 6.75 25.39 -7.44
N VAL A 587 6.34 24.28 -6.87
CA VAL A 587 5.04 24.09 -6.24
C VAL A 587 5.15 23.26 -4.97
N THR A 588 4.14 23.35 -4.11
CA THR A 588 3.84 22.33 -3.10
C THR A 588 3.17 21.14 -3.80
N ILE A 589 3.53 19.93 -3.47
CA ILE A 589 2.94 18.72 -4.08
C ILE A 589 1.43 18.71 -3.80
N ASP A 590 0.65 18.47 -4.85
CA ASP A 590 -0.82 18.46 -4.78
C ASP A 590 -1.37 17.42 -3.79
N GLY A 591 -2.44 17.80 -3.09
CA GLY A 591 -3.09 16.94 -2.09
C GLY A 591 -2.42 16.92 -0.71
N MET A 592 -1.31 17.62 -0.54
CA MET A 592 -0.54 17.59 0.69
C MET A 592 -1.12 18.47 1.79
N ALA A 593 -1.16 17.89 3.00
CA ALA A 593 -1.46 18.58 4.24
C ALA A 593 -0.21 18.68 5.10
N HIS A 594 0.06 19.87 5.65
CA HIS A 594 1.22 20.05 6.53
C HIS A 594 1.10 19.28 7.85
N HIS A 595 -0.10 19.07 8.35
CA HIS A 595 -0.34 18.43 9.65
C HIS A 595 -1.37 17.32 9.51
N LYS A 596 -0.98 16.12 9.92
CA LYS A 596 -1.88 14.96 10.02
C LYS A 596 -1.70 14.28 11.37
N GLY A 597 -2.74 13.66 11.86
CA GLY A 597 -2.66 12.94 13.12
C GLY A 597 -3.75 11.89 13.27
N ASN A 598 -3.40 10.83 13.98
CA ASN A 598 -4.29 9.77 14.37
C ASN A 598 -4.24 9.62 15.89
N LEU A 599 -5.39 9.34 16.47
CA LEU A 599 -5.53 9.06 17.90
C LEU A 599 -6.47 7.90 18.09
N TYR A 600 -6.13 6.97 18.97
CA TYR A 600 -7.03 5.89 19.33
C TYR A 600 -6.99 5.58 20.81
N GLY A 601 -8.14 5.10 21.32
CA GLY A 601 -8.27 4.54 22.64
C GLY A 601 -9.03 3.23 22.55
N THR A 602 -8.50 2.18 23.15
CA THR A 602 -9.15 0.86 23.20
C THR A 602 -9.30 0.40 24.64
N TRP A 603 -10.47 -0.14 24.93
CA TRP A 603 -10.75 -0.86 26.15
C TRP A 603 -11.18 -2.28 25.79
N GLN A 604 -10.58 -3.29 26.43
CA GLN A 604 -10.88 -4.69 26.19
C GLN A 604 -10.89 -5.43 27.52
N HIS A 605 -12.02 -5.99 27.89
CA HIS A 605 -12.20 -6.67 29.16
C HIS A 605 -12.69 -8.10 28.98
N ARG A 606 -12.05 -9.03 29.69
CA ARG A 606 -12.44 -10.43 29.72
C ARG A 606 -13.25 -10.66 30.99
N TYR A 607 -14.57 -10.85 30.82
CA TYR A 607 -15.49 -11.10 31.98
C TYR A 607 -15.35 -12.53 32.51
N ASN A 608 -15.11 -13.48 31.60
CA ASN A 608 -14.88 -14.88 31.90
C ASN A 608 -14.30 -15.60 30.67
N ASP A 609 -14.08 -16.91 30.75
CA ASP A 609 -13.51 -17.71 29.66
C ASP A 609 -14.41 -17.81 28.41
N ALA A 610 -15.70 -17.56 28.57
CA ALA A 610 -16.66 -17.61 27.48
C ALA A 610 -16.99 -16.26 26.86
N TYR A 611 -16.55 -15.14 27.45
CA TYR A 611 -16.94 -13.82 26.98
C TYR A 611 -15.88 -12.76 27.22
N ARG A 612 -15.48 -12.10 26.12
CA ARG A 612 -14.66 -10.88 26.12
C ARG A 612 -15.37 -9.79 25.34
N MET A 613 -15.32 -8.55 25.84
CA MET A 613 -15.86 -7.38 25.18
C MET A 613 -14.74 -6.37 24.92
N GLY A 614 -14.78 -5.72 23.75
CA GLY A 614 -13.91 -4.62 23.40
C GLY A 614 -14.70 -3.40 22.93
N ILE A 615 -14.15 -2.21 23.21
CA ILE A 615 -14.61 -0.93 22.65
C ILE A 615 -13.38 -0.20 22.13
N GLY A 616 -13.46 0.32 20.93
CA GLY A 616 -12.41 1.12 20.30
C GLY A 616 -12.94 2.44 19.78
N LEU A 617 -12.26 3.54 20.10
CA LEU A 617 -12.49 4.86 19.52
C LEU A 617 -11.24 5.25 18.76
N TYR A 618 -11.40 5.56 17.46
CA TYR A 618 -10.32 5.94 16.56
C TYR A 618 -10.65 7.27 15.91
N GLY A 619 -9.68 8.17 15.83
CA GLY A 619 -9.81 9.47 15.20
C GLY A 619 -8.64 9.75 14.27
N ARG A 620 -8.92 10.33 13.12
CA ARG A 620 -7.93 10.90 12.22
C ARG A 620 -8.26 12.33 11.86
N ALA A 621 -7.23 13.16 11.73
CA ALA A 621 -7.39 14.56 11.38
C ALA A 621 -6.32 14.99 10.37
N SER A 622 -6.69 15.91 9.49
CA SER A 622 -5.80 16.52 8.50
C SER A 622 -6.02 18.02 8.47
N SER A 623 -4.95 18.78 8.35
CA SER A 623 -5.02 20.22 8.06
C SER A 623 -5.47 20.47 6.62
N THR A 624 -5.53 21.74 6.22
CA THR A 624 -5.78 22.13 4.83
C THR A 624 -4.86 21.38 3.88
N ARG A 625 -5.42 20.84 2.80
CA ARG A 625 -4.71 20.17 1.71
C ARG A 625 -4.50 21.19 0.58
N TYR A 626 -3.28 21.25 0.09
CA TYR A 626 -2.89 22.24 -0.92
C TYR A 626 -3.03 21.66 -2.32
N TYR A 627 -3.60 22.44 -3.23
CA TYR A 627 -3.73 22.10 -4.65
C TYR A 627 -3.43 23.34 -5.49
N GLN A 628 -2.58 23.16 -6.49
CA GLN A 628 -2.08 24.27 -7.31
C GLN A 628 -3.19 24.95 -8.15
N ASN A 629 -4.08 24.15 -8.74
CA ASN A 629 -4.98 24.64 -9.77
C ASN A 629 -6.46 24.72 -9.36
N ASN A 630 -6.88 24.08 -8.27
CA ASN A 630 -8.28 23.79 -8.02
C ASN A 630 -8.80 24.28 -6.66
N GLY A 631 -8.00 25.07 -5.95
CA GLY A 631 -8.34 25.53 -4.60
C GLY A 631 -8.06 24.47 -3.53
N ASN A 632 -7.90 24.90 -2.31
CA ASN A 632 -7.45 24.05 -1.21
C ASN A 632 -8.61 23.24 -0.60
N GLY A 633 -8.37 21.98 -0.31
CA GLY A 633 -9.28 21.13 0.45
C GLY A 633 -9.34 21.57 1.92
N LYS A 634 -10.53 21.58 2.52
CA LYS A 634 -10.73 21.97 3.92
C LYS A 634 -10.08 20.99 4.90
N PRO A 635 -9.67 21.45 6.09
CA PRO A 635 -9.26 20.56 7.15
C PRO A 635 -10.43 19.71 7.61
N TYR A 636 -10.14 18.48 8.06
CA TYR A 636 -11.16 17.55 8.53
C TYR A 636 -10.73 16.72 9.72
N GLN A 637 -11.71 16.14 10.39
CA GLN A 637 -11.54 15.07 11.36
C GLN A 637 -12.63 14.02 11.17
N ILE A 638 -12.23 12.74 11.27
CA ILE A 638 -13.13 11.59 11.12
C ILE A 638 -12.91 10.68 12.31
N TRP A 639 -14.00 10.31 12.98
CA TRP A 639 -13.98 9.45 14.16
C TRP A 639 -14.77 8.18 13.91
N LYS A 640 -14.24 7.05 14.36
CA LYS A 640 -14.82 5.71 14.27
C LYS A 640 -14.98 5.13 15.66
N LEU A 641 -16.14 4.53 15.92
CA LEU A 641 -16.42 3.76 17.15
C LEU A 641 -16.66 2.30 16.77
N THR A 642 -15.98 1.40 17.45
CA THR A 642 -16.14 -0.04 17.27
C THR A 642 -16.49 -0.73 18.58
N THR A 643 -17.27 -1.80 18.51
CA THR A 643 -17.45 -2.73 19.61
C THR A 643 -17.26 -4.16 19.12
N THR A 644 -16.59 -4.98 19.92
CA THR A 644 -16.30 -6.38 19.62
C THR A 644 -16.77 -7.27 20.77
N HIS A 645 -17.36 -8.41 20.42
CA HIS A 645 -17.87 -9.39 21.37
C HIS A 645 -17.36 -10.77 20.97
N ASP A 646 -16.38 -11.29 21.70
CA ASP A 646 -15.87 -12.63 21.52
C ASP A 646 -16.65 -13.58 22.42
N LEU A 647 -17.24 -14.62 21.83
CA LEU A 647 -18.11 -15.58 22.48
C LEU A 647 -17.59 -17.00 22.31
N GLY A 648 -17.66 -17.82 23.34
CA GLY A 648 -17.52 -19.26 23.22
C GLY A 648 -16.10 -19.79 23.10
N ARG A 649 -15.27 -19.61 24.11
CA ARG A 649 -14.14 -20.51 24.33
C ARG A 649 -14.63 -21.85 24.87
N GLY A 650 -15.30 -22.62 24.03
CA GLY A 650 -15.82 -23.93 24.41
C GLY A 650 -14.79 -25.03 24.19
N LYS A 651 -14.91 -26.12 24.94
CA LYS A 651 -14.20 -27.38 24.75
C LYS A 651 -14.32 -27.96 23.33
N ASN A 652 -15.14 -27.35 22.47
CA ASN A 652 -15.47 -27.81 21.12
C ASN A 652 -14.63 -27.15 20.00
N GLY A 653 -13.66 -26.28 20.31
CA GLY A 653 -12.84 -25.59 19.31
C GLY A 653 -13.57 -24.53 18.46
N MET A 654 -14.79 -24.15 18.85
CA MET A 654 -15.58 -23.12 18.15
C MET A 654 -15.52 -21.79 18.91
N THR A 655 -15.28 -20.70 18.17
CA THR A 655 -15.36 -19.33 18.68
C THR A 655 -16.19 -18.48 17.73
N TRP A 656 -16.97 -17.58 18.33
CA TRP A 656 -17.79 -16.60 17.62
C TRP A 656 -17.28 -15.22 17.96
N ARG A 657 -17.23 -14.34 16.98
CA ARG A 657 -17.04 -12.92 17.19
C ARG A 657 -18.13 -12.14 16.49
N VAL A 658 -18.76 -11.25 17.22
CA VAL A 658 -19.66 -10.23 16.69
C VAL A 658 -18.97 -8.89 16.84
N GLU A 659 -18.95 -8.12 15.76
CA GLU A 659 -18.40 -6.79 15.74
C GLU A 659 -19.41 -5.84 15.13
N ALA A 660 -19.54 -4.64 15.67
CA ALA A 660 -20.35 -3.58 15.12
C ALA A 660 -19.63 -2.24 15.25
N GLY A 661 -19.89 -1.33 14.33
CA GLY A 661 -19.26 -0.03 14.39
C GLY A 661 -19.97 1.06 13.62
N ILE A 662 -19.55 2.28 13.92
CA ILE A 662 -19.97 3.51 13.28
C ILE A 662 -18.72 4.20 12.77
N ASP A 663 -18.59 4.33 11.46
CA ASP A 663 -17.55 5.15 10.85
C ASP A 663 -18.05 6.58 10.70
N ASN A 664 -17.12 7.54 10.85
CA ASN A 664 -17.42 8.97 10.72
C ASN A 664 -18.58 9.43 11.62
N ILE A 665 -18.46 9.23 12.93
CA ILE A 665 -19.51 9.54 13.93
C ILE A 665 -20.02 10.98 13.80
N LEU A 666 -19.12 11.93 13.46
CA LEU A 666 -19.44 13.36 13.33
C LEU A 666 -20.10 13.69 11.99
N ASP A 667 -20.29 12.70 11.11
CA ASP A 667 -20.90 12.86 9.78
C ASP A 667 -20.21 13.91 8.92
N TYR A 668 -18.87 13.98 8.98
CA TYR A 668 -18.12 14.89 8.11
C TYR A 668 -18.37 14.53 6.65
N LYS A 669 -18.71 15.53 5.86
CA LYS A 669 -18.90 15.42 4.42
C LYS A 669 -17.96 16.38 3.73
N GLU A 670 -17.31 15.89 2.69
CA GLU A 670 -16.44 16.71 1.88
C GLU A 670 -17.27 17.76 1.15
N THR A 671 -16.85 19.02 1.26
CA THR A 671 -17.54 20.14 0.60
C THR A 671 -16.82 20.60 -0.68
N THR A 672 -15.68 19.99 -1.00
CA THR A 672 -15.01 20.24 -2.28
C THR A 672 -15.79 19.54 -3.38
N PRO A 673 -16.04 20.17 -4.52
CA PRO A 673 -16.78 19.58 -5.62
C PRO A 673 -16.15 18.26 -6.09
N HIS A 674 -17.01 17.27 -6.37
CA HIS A 674 -16.60 16.01 -6.97
C HIS A 674 -15.99 16.26 -8.36
N GLY A 675 -15.02 15.45 -8.77
CA GLY A 675 -14.31 15.64 -10.05
C GLY A 675 -13.07 16.50 -9.93
N LEU A 676 -12.91 17.23 -8.82
CA LEU A 676 -11.64 17.89 -8.50
C LEU A 676 -10.70 17.00 -7.67
N HIS A 677 -11.08 15.77 -7.38
CA HIS A 677 -10.33 14.69 -6.71
C HIS A 677 -9.77 15.04 -5.31
N TYR A 678 -10.48 15.86 -4.53
CA TYR A 678 -9.95 16.40 -3.27
C TYR A 678 -10.69 15.93 -2.04
N GLY A 679 -11.62 15.02 -2.24
CA GLY A 679 -12.42 14.50 -1.18
C GLY A 679 -11.63 13.62 -0.22
N THR A 680 -12.12 13.53 1.00
CA THR A 680 -11.79 12.39 1.85
C THR A 680 -12.40 11.13 1.24
N THR A 681 -11.85 9.97 1.56
CA THR A 681 -12.45 8.69 1.19
C THR A 681 -13.63 8.31 2.09
N SER A 682 -14.33 9.29 2.68
CA SER A 682 -15.45 9.05 3.59
C SER A 682 -16.78 9.48 2.96
N PRO A 683 -17.78 8.58 2.91
CA PRO A 683 -19.11 8.87 2.40
C PRO A 683 -20.04 9.62 3.39
N GLY A 684 -19.52 10.09 4.51
CA GLY A 684 -20.28 10.51 5.68
C GLY A 684 -20.39 9.39 6.70
N ARG A 685 -21.40 9.44 7.58
CA ARG A 685 -21.61 8.43 8.62
C ARG A 685 -22.10 7.12 8.03
N THR A 686 -21.41 6.02 8.37
CA THR A 686 -21.77 4.66 7.96
C THR A 686 -21.82 3.72 9.14
N PHE A 687 -22.56 2.63 8.97
CA PHE A 687 -22.73 1.58 9.98
C PHE A 687 -22.33 0.24 9.39
N TYR A 688 -21.81 -0.64 10.22
CA TYR A 688 -21.50 -2.00 9.83
C TYR A 688 -21.70 -3.00 10.98
N CYS A 689 -21.86 -4.26 10.60
CA CYS A 689 -21.84 -5.41 11.48
C CYS A 689 -21.05 -6.54 10.83
N THR A 690 -20.23 -7.23 11.62
CA THR A 690 -19.42 -8.38 11.19
C THR A 690 -19.73 -9.58 12.10
N LEU A 691 -19.92 -10.73 11.50
CA LEU A 691 -20.02 -12.01 12.20
C LEU A 691 -18.87 -12.91 11.75
N SER A 692 -18.06 -13.35 12.70
CA SER A 692 -16.98 -14.31 12.45
C SER A 692 -17.21 -15.61 13.22
N LEU A 693 -17.00 -16.73 12.55
CA LEU A 693 -17.03 -18.06 13.12
C LEU A 693 -15.69 -18.73 12.84
N LYS A 694 -15.02 -19.20 13.87
CA LYS A 694 -13.77 -19.96 13.77
C LYS A 694 -13.95 -21.31 14.43
N PHE A 695 -13.44 -22.34 13.78
CA PHE A 695 -13.37 -23.71 14.30
C PHE A 695 -11.97 -24.25 14.12
N SER A 696 -11.40 -24.81 15.17
CA SER A 696 -10.11 -25.49 15.09
C SER A 696 -10.15 -26.81 15.84
N LYS A 697 -9.54 -27.84 15.24
CA LYS A 697 -9.42 -29.19 15.82
C LYS A 697 -8.00 -29.72 15.59
N GLY A 698 -7.37 -30.23 16.66
CA GLY A 698 -6.06 -30.84 16.54
C GLY A 698 -5.12 -30.49 17.70
N ARG A 699 -3.82 -30.71 17.54
CA ARG A 699 -2.77 -30.56 18.58
C ARG A 699 -2.91 -29.25 19.38
N LYS A 700 -2.58 -29.31 20.67
CA LYS A 700 -2.40 -28.11 21.50
C LYS A 700 -1.43 -27.17 20.81
N MET A 701 -1.78 -25.87 20.81
CA MET A 701 -0.87 -24.81 20.36
C MET A 701 0.52 -25.02 20.97
N ASN A 702 1.55 -24.96 20.17
CA ASN A 702 2.92 -24.90 20.68
C ASN A 702 3.11 -23.58 21.44
N THR A 703 3.93 -23.60 22.48
CA THR A 703 4.31 -22.41 23.26
C THR A 703 4.80 -21.22 22.42
N ARG A 704 5.24 -21.44 21.18
CA ARG A 704 5.59 -20.39 20.19
C ARG A 704 4.39 -19.56 19.70
N ASP A 705 3.19 -20.11 19.72
CA ASP A 705 1.97 -19.37 19.34
C ASP A 705 1.48 -18.48 20.48
N VAL A 706 1.82 -18.85 21.71
CA VAL A 706 1.64 -18.04 22.92
C VAL A 706 2.58 -16.82 22.88
N GLU A 707 3.81 -17.00 22.42
CA GLU A 707 4.80 -15.93 22.24
C GLU A 707 4.48 -15.00 21.07
N LYS A 708 3.68 -15.44 20.11
CA LYS A 708 3.26 -14.65 18.94
C LYS A 708 1.94 -13.88 19.10
N GLY A 709 1.42 -13.72 20.31
CA GLY A 709 0.28 -12.84 20.58
C GLY A 709 -1.02 -13.52 20.97
N SER A 710 -1.03 -14.80 21.26
CA SER A 710 -2.13 -15.47 21.96
C SER A 710 -1.82 -15.69 23.43
N LEU A 711 -1.31 -14.68 24.13
CA LEU A 711 -1.17 -14.68 25.60
C LEU A 711 -2.52 -14.74 26.30
N ASP A 712 -3.34 -15.66 25.87
CA ASP A 712 -4.66 -15.78 26.45
C ASP A 712 -4.98 -17.17 26.94
N ASP A 713 -4.05 -18.09 26.91
CA ASP A 713 -4.35 -19.45 27.34
C ASP A 713 -3.20 -20.05 28.13
N ASP A 714 -3.30 -19.95 29.41
CA ASP A 714 -3.11 -20.97 30.43
C ASP A 714 -2.82 -20.27 31.78
N ASP A 715 -3.87 -20.17 32.57
CA ASP A 715 -4.09 -20.58 33.94
C ASP A 715 -5.40 -20.02 34.47
#